data_aea1450f05e9f0b47cb0b23f88119e04
#
_entry.id   aea1450f05e9f0b47cb0b23f88119e04
#
_cell.length_a   1.000
_cell.length_b   1.000
_cell.length_c   1.000
_cell.angle_alpha   90.00
_cell.angle_beta   90.00
_cell.angle_gamma   90.00
#
_symmetry.space_group_name_H-M   'P 1'
#
loop_
_entity.id
_entity.type
_entity.pdbx_description
1 polymer ?
#
loop_
_entity_poly.entity_id
_entity_poly.type
_entity_poly.pdbx_seq_one_letter_code
_entity_poly.pdbx_strand_id
1 'polypeptide(L)'
;MKIIYSPFYSGGYYVDLQKRKDCLLGLKVCGSNELLSELELRAGIAVQELSEPERLVAYHDDIKYINDKSNKEIDKKNIMSTIFGKSFETDGIGVTRQLLSWRDNLLMAGWDPQKQQCSKKLEDISFLESKTKVKSPANRWNEVFNYVTKHQLLNEGDYIEVYALPEAIPFVIRRVLDELQNKGFAKYIPSGRKDKECQLIVYNFKTRIAAYQWYLSSPEALKDINVTISNDNCMLDDLSISQNKPKCGSRSDDSNPQILQLFKLGMSLFARPLNVYNLLSYLQVSGHPAKGVAYKLARVLASEGGINHTWDETIRDYGFTDKEDNDKRSECLKYISMVTLQYEADEIPVYAIKNYANDLAHWCDKQSHSNQSSDERNEQLSVLASFCRSLIKTIKDKESITSEELLVAVDGIYQPHSFTHFKAEKDSHDFVSSITQLADNVDNVCWLGCVGDSLPPYPFDFLNAEEINILNKEGVHILSKPDFYTQYHQILLDSLKKINKQLILVCWEYDGNERQEEHPLLTELKTKHQDQWTQMVINNAAPNIKESREKVQELNIKPNYQLDSDKLKSLKRKMESNSSISTLIQCPFDYTLEYLLQLKEPTIGQLADLDKTKGLVAHRFIENLVKGYQSMMPEKLKQMTDDELDVRIEDAINQKGAILQLPEYKMEKQQFMTTLRKSARVLCDIITELKLQPVDCEVKMEVDLDIIGAFEANVDMVLQEVGNPSNYVLFDFKWSELDSFEKSLKEKRAMQLELYSEAATKYYSKSDPSAKVVGVAYYLFPKYKLFSNNFQQSKHIVHVKVNDDASKRVLLKEIKNSYSYRRGELNNGFVEDSELCKIEELAYDKASKTQPMFPLKEDSTQKGKKKGPYVKTDKPAFASKSVNRSDKKDLREIKTTHSILKGRLS
;
A
#
# COMPACT_ATOMS: atom_id res chain seq x y z
N MET A 1 3.62 -26.35 -42.80
CA MET A 1 3.96 -25.83 -41.48
C MET A 1 3.76 -26.93 -40.46
N LYS A 2 4.71 -27.10 -39.54
CA LYS A 2 4.62 -28.07 -38.45
C LYS A 2 4.26 -27.34 -37.16
N ILE A 3 3.20 -27.77 -36.51
CA ILE A 3 2.77 -27.23 -35.21
C ILE A 3 3.05 -28.25 -34.13
N ILE A 4 3.74 -27.86 -33.08
CA ILE A 4 3.94 -28.67 -31.89
C ILE A 4 3.05 -28.10 -30.80
N TYR A 5 2.11 -28.90 -30.34
CA TYR A 5 1.13 -28.48 -29.34
C TYR A 5 1.24 -29.28 -28.06
N SER A 6 1.18 -28.55 -26.93
CA SER A 6 0.85 -29.12 -25.64
C SER A 6 0.14 -28.06 -24.79
N PRO A 7 -0.85 -28.42 -23.94
CA PRO A 7 -1.48 -27.47 -23.03
C PRO A 7 -0.49 -26.84 -22.04
N PHE A 8 0.70 -27.43 -21.85
CA PHE A 8 1.74 -26.97 -20.94
C PHE A 8 2.75 -26.00 -21.57
N TYR A 9 2.65 -25.68 -22.86
CA TYR A 9 3.59 -24.76 -23.54
C TYR A 9 3.15 -23.30 -23.52
N SER A 10 2.07 -22.99 -22.84
CA SER A 10 1.67 -21.60 -22.58
C SER A 10 2.69 -20.93 -21.66
N GLY A 11 3.24 -19.78 -22.06
CA GLY A 11 4.20 -18.99 -21.27
C GLY A 11 5.68 -19.39 -21.42
N GLY A 12 6.01 -20.47 -22.08
CA GLY A 12 7.40 -20.86 -22.36
C GLY A 12 7.55 -22.32 -22.78
N TYR A 13 8.62 -22.60 -23.49
CA TYR A 13 9.00 -23.97 -23.88
C TYR A 13 10.49 -24.04 -24.21
N TYR A 14 11.06 -25.24 -24.12
CA TYR A 14 12.41 -25.51 -24.62
C TYR A 14 12.37 -26.43 -25.81
N VAL A 15 13.06 -26.02 -26.89
CA VAL A 15 13.29 -26.78 -28.14
C VAL A 15 14.78 -26.81 -28.40
N ASP A 16 15.34 -28.00 -28.65
CA ASP A 16 16.74 -28.16 -29.01
C ASP A 16 16.96 -27.79 -30.50
N LEU A 17 17.23 -26.52 -30.74
CA LEU A 17 17.42 -25.99 -32.10
C LEU A 17 18.62 -26.58 -32.81
N GLN A 18 19.65 -27.04 -32.08
CA GLN A 18 20.88 -27.61 -32.66
C GLN A 18 20.66 -29.05 -33.17
N LYS A 19 19.80 -29.81 -32.52
CA LYS A 19 19.45 -31.17 -32.89
C LYS A 19 18.42 -31.25 -34.03
N ARG A 20 17.64 -30.17 -34.21
CA ARG A 20 16.63 -30.14 -35.30
C ARG A 20 17.31 -29.82 -36.60
N LYS A 21 17.29 -30.80 -37.54
CA LYS A 21 17.76 -30.65 -38.94
C LYS A 21 16.74 -29.91 -39.79
N ASP A 22 15.53 -29.70 -39.28
CA ASP A 22 14.43 -29.09 -40.04
C ASP A 22 14.56 -27.56 -40.02
N CYS A 23 14.11 -26.94 -41.09
CA CYS A 23 14.10 -25.49 -41.21
C CYS A 23 13.20 -24.88 -40.13
N LEU A 24 13.69 -23.91 -39.36
CA LEU A 24 12.93 -23.19 -38.33
C LEU A 24 11.75 -22.40 -38.93
N LEU A 25 11.85 -22.05 -40.20
CA LEU A 25 10.77 -21.46 -40.98
C LEU A 25 9.67 -22.53 -41.19
N GLY A 26 8.52 -22.32 -40.55
CA GLY A 26 7.40 -23.26 -40.64
C GLY A 26 7.25 -24.20 -39.46
N LEU A 27 8.02 -24.00 -38.37
CA LEU A 27 7.80 -24.64 -37.07
C LEU A 27 7.13 -23.66 -36.12
N LYS A 28 6.01 -24.07 -35.49
CA LYS A 28 5.33 -23.31 -34.42
C LYS A 28 5.15 -24.21 -33.20
N VAL A 29 5.64 -23.78 -32.04
CA VAL A 29 5.37 -24.44 -30.77
C VAL A 29 4.38 -23.56 -30.01
N CYS A 30 3.32 -24.16 -29.46
CA CYS A 30 2.23 -23.38 -28.90
C CYS A 30 1.44 -24.13 -27.82
N GLY A 31 0.82 -23.35 -26.92
CA GLY A 31 -0.20 -23.76 -25.99
C GLY A 31 -1.61 -23.70 -26.60
N SER A 32 -2.63 -23.81 -25.73
CA SER A 32 -4.02 -23.91 -26.18
C SER A 32 -4.56 -22.65 -26.84
N ASN A 33 -4.22 -21.48 -26.29
CA ASN A 33 -4.71 -20.20 -26.83
C ASN A 33 -4.08 -19.87 -28.18
N GLU A 34 -2.76 -20.09 -28.30
CA GLU A 34 -2.04 -19.86 -29.57
C GLU A 34 -2.48 -20.84 -30.67
N LEU A 35 -2.77 -22.11 -30.29
CA LEU A 35 -3.32 -23.08 -31.23
C LEU A 35 -4.71 -22.65 -31.70
N LEU A 36 -5.58 -22.24 -30.78
CA LEU A 36 -6.93 -21.75 -31.11
C LEU A 36 -6.84 -20.59 -32.11
N SER A 37 -6.05 -19.58 -31.82
CA SER A 37 -5.86 -18.41 -32.69
C SER A 37 -5.35 -18.78 -34.07
N GLU A 38 -4.44 -19.76 -34.18
CA GLU A 38 -3.92 -20.27 -35.46
C GLU A 38 -5.02 -20.96 -36.26
N LEU A 39 -5.85 -21.79 -35.59
CA LEU A 39 -6.94 -22.52 -36.29
C LEU A 39 -8.05 -21.57 -36.71
N GLU A 40 -8.40 -20.59 -35.90
CA GLU A 40 -9.39 -19.54 -36.24
C GLU A 40 -8.92 -18.71 -37.45
N LEU A 41 -7.64 -18.29 -37.44
CA LEU A 41 -7.06 -17.54 -38.55
C LEU A 41 -7.18 -18.33 -39.88
N ARG A 42 -6.87 -19.62 -39.84
CA ARG A 42 -6.97 -20.50 -41.03
C ARG A 42 -8.39 -20.77 -41.47
N ALA A 43 -9.32 -20.85 -40.51
CA ALA A 43 -10.74 -21.00 -40.77
C ALA A 43 -11.40 -19.70 -41.28
N GLY A 44 -10.70 -18.57 -41.23
CA GLY A 44 -11.28 -17.26 -41.55
C GLY A 44 -12.37 -16.84 -40.56
N ILE A 45 -12.34 -17.35 -39.32
CA ILE A 45 -13.29 -17.00 -38.27
C ILE A 45 -12.89 -15.63 -37.70
N ALA A 46 -13.76 -14.63 -37.92
CA ALA A 46 -13.55 -13.31 -37.32
C ALA A 46 -13.86 -13.35 -35.81
N VAL A 47 -12.85 -13.13 -34.99
CA VAL A 47 -13.00 -13.14 -33.53
C VAL A 47 -13.18 -11.72 -33.05
N GLN A 48 -14.37 -11.39 -32.53
CA GLN A 48 -14.57 -10.26 -31.62
C GLN A 48 -14.38 -10.76 -30.20
N GLU A 49 -13.14 -10.82 -29.77
CA GLU A 49 -12.82 -11.27 -28.42
C GLU A 49 -12.95 -10.09 -27.44
N LEU A 50 -13.82 -10.27 -26.46
CA LEU A 50 -13.79 -9.45 -25.24
C LEU A 50 -12.56 -9.87 -24.43
N SER A 51 -11.77 -8.93 -23.98
CA SER A 51 -10.72 -9.20 -23.00
C SER A 51 -11.33 -9.78 -21.72
N GLU A 52 -10.55 -10.48 -20.89
CA GLU A 52 -11.04 -11.05 -19.63
C GLU A 52 -11.76 -10.00 -18.74
N PRO A 53 -11.25 -8.79 -18.57
CA PRO A 53 -11.98 -7.74 -17.85
C PRO A 53 -13.32 -7.37 -18.50
N GLU A 54 -13.36 -7.25 -19.84
CA GLU A 54 -14.60 -6.93 -20.54
C GLU A 54 -15.62 -8.08 -20.42
N ARG A 55 -15.17 -9.34 -20.44
CA ARG A 55 -16.01 -10.51 -20.20
C ARG A 55 -16.60 -10.52 -18.80
N LEU A 56 -15.77 -10.21 -17.80
CA LEU A 56 -16.19 -10.17 -16.40
C LEU A 56 -17.26 -9.10 -16.16
N VAL A 57 -17.04 -7.89 -16.68
CA VAL A 57 -18.01 -6.79 -16.53
C VAL A 57 -19.30 -7.08 -17.29
N ALA A 58 -19.21 -7.57 -18.53
CA ALA A 58 -20.39 -7.93 -19.31
C ALA A 58 -21.21 -9.05 -18.64
N TYR A 59 -20.55 -10.06 -18.07
CA TYR A 59 -21.21 -11.14 -17.33
C TYR A 59 -21.83 -10.63 -16.02
N HIS A 60 -21.18 -9.73 -15.32
CA HIS A 60 -21.73 -9.05 -14.15
C HIS A 60 -22.98 -8.26 -14.49
N ASP A 61 -22.95 -7.48 -15.57
CA ASP A 61 -24.09 -6.70 -16.05
C ASP A 61 -25.27 -7.62 -16.47
N ASP A 62 -24.99 -8.75 -17.15
CA ASP A 62 -26.01 -9.75 -17.49
C ASP A 62 -26.69 -10.31 -16.24
N ILE A 63 -25.90 -10.64 -15.18
CA ILE A 63 -26.44 -11.13 -13.90
C ILE A 63 -27.23 -10.04 -13.17
N LYS A 64 -26.75 -8.80 -13.16
CA LYS A 64 -27.43 -7.66 -12.52
C LYS A 64 -28.74 -7.32 -13.24
N TYR A 65 -28.77 -7.36 -14.57
CA TYR A 65 -29.98 -7.14 -15.38
C TYR A 65 -31.10 -8.12 -15.07
N ILE A 66 -30.74 -9.38 -14.77
CA ILE A 66 -31.72 -10.41 -14.35
C ILE A 66 -32.40 -10.00 -13.01
N ASN A 67 -31.72 -9.19 -12.19
CA ASN A 67 -32.21 -8.74 -10.88
C ASN A 67 -33.05 -7.46 -10.94
N ASP A 68 -33.05 -6.73 -12.05
CA ASP A 68 -33.77 -5.46 -12.15
C ASP A 68 -35.29 -5.68 -12.20
N LYS A 69 -35.98 -5.15 -11.19
CA LYS A 69 -37.42 -5.30 -10.96
C LYS A 69 -38.32 -4.61 -12.02
N SER A 70 -37.72 -3.87 -12.96
CA SER A 70 -38.45 -3.12 -13.97
C SER A 70 -38.97 -3.98 -15.14
N ASN A 71 -38.42 -5.18 -15.32
CA ASN A 71 -38.88 -6.12 -16.36
C ASN A 71 -40.01 -7.02 -15.82
N LYS A 72 -41.19 -6.51 -15.84
CA LYS A 72 -42.41 -7.14 -15.30
C LYS A 72 -42.90 -8.41 -16.04
N GLU A 73 -42.26 -8.86 -17.08
CA GLU A 73 -42.85 -9.90 -17.96
C GLU A 73 -42.06 -11.22 -18.09
N ILE A 74 -40.87 -11.37 -17.50
CA ILE A 74 -40.07 -12.57 -17.67
C ILE A 74 -39.73 -13.22 -16.34
N ASP A 75 -40.24 -14.44 -16.16
CA ASP A 75 -39.94 -15.46 -15.13
C ASP A 75 -39.60 -14.94 -13.70
N LYS A 76 -40.34 -15.40 -12.73
CA LYS A 76 -40.21 -15.13 -11.27
C LYS A 76 -38.82 -15.49 -10.68
N LYS A 77 -37.89 -16.01 -11.47
CA LYS A 77 -36.59 -16.43 -11.03
C LYS A 77 -35.54 -15.34 -11.40
N ASN A 78 -34.85 -14.78 -10.38
CA ASN A 78 -33.77 -13.82 -10.49
C ASN A 78 -32.54 -14.32 -9.74
N ILE A 79 -31.40 -13.60 -9.80
CA ILE A 79 -30.18 -14.00 -9.08
C ILE A 79 -30.42 -14.20 -7.58
N MET A 80 -31.28 -13.38 -6.95
CA MET A 80 -31.61 -13.48 -5.53
C MET A 80 -32.39 -14.78 -5.17
N SER A 81 -33.03 -15.37 -6.15
CA SER A 81 -33.70 -16.68 -5.98
C SER A 81 -32.77 -17.88 -6.15
N THR A 82 -31.53 -17.64 -6.59
CA THR A 82 -30.47 -18.64 -6.72
C THR A 82 -29.73 -18.79 -5.39
N ILE A 83 -28.98 -19.88 -5.25
CA ILE A 83 -28.10 -20.09 -4.07
C ILE A 83 -27.00 -19.05 -3.96
N PHE A 84 -26.70 -18.32 -5.03
CA PHE A 84 -25.63 -17.32 -5.11
C PHE A 84 -26.09 -15.92 -4.70
N GLY A 85 -27.40 -15.66 -4.59
CA GLY A 85 -27.96 -14.31 -4.45
C GLY A 85 -27.42 -13.51 -3.28
N LYS A 86 -27.38 -14.10 -2.07
CA LYS A 86 -26.84 -13.43 -0.88
C LYS A 86 -25.35 -13.11 -1.01
N SER A 87 -24.57 -14.03 -1.58
CA SER A 87 -23.14 -13.80 -1.81
C SER A 87 -22.91 -12.72 -2.85
N PHE A 88 -23.75 -12.69 -3.90
CA PHE A 88 -23.69 -11.66 -4.94
C PHE A 88 -24.04 -10.26 -4.40
N GLU A 89 -24.98 -10.16 -3.46
CA GLU A 89 -25.32 -8.90 -2.79
C GLU A 89 -24.16 -8.37 -1.94
N THR A 90 -23.36 -9.27 -1.36
CA THR A 90 -22.22 -8.91 -0.51
C THR A 90 -20.96 -8.59 -1.34
N ASP A 91 -20.64 -9.42 -2.35
CA ASP A 91 -19.50 -9.28 -3.24
C ASP A 91 -19.88 -9.69 -4.67
N GLY A 92 -20.51 -8.76 -5.38
CA GLY A 92 -21.01 -9.00 -6.73
C GLY A 92 -19.90 -9.41 -7.72
N ILE A 93 -18.71 -8.84 -7.59
CA ILE A 93 -17.61 -9.14 -8.51
C ILE A 93 -16.92 -10.44 -8.19
N GLY A 94 -16.57 -10.70 -6.95
CA GLY A 94 -15.94 -11.95 -6.55
C GLY A 94 -16.80 -13.13 -6.96
N VAL A 95 -18.12 -13.04 -6.70
CA VAL A 95 -19.10 -14.07 -7.13
C VAL A 95 -19.18 -14.18 -8.65
N THR A 96 -19.22 -13.06 -9.37
CA THR A 96 -19.21 -13.06 -10.85
C THR A 96 -18.00 -13.75 -11.41
N ARG A 97 -16.82 -13.41 -10.90
CA ARG A 97 -15.53 -14.03 -11.32
C ARG A 97 -15.53 -15.53 -11.07
N GLN A 98 -15.99 -15.94 -9.91
CA GLN A 98 -16.09 -17.35 -9.54
C GLN A 98 -17.08 -18.11 -10.43
N LEU A 99 -18.27 -17.56 -10.65
CA LEU A 99 -19.28 -18.15 -11.53
C LEU A 99 -18.80 -18.24 -12.98
N LEU A 100 -18.14 -17.20 -13.50
CA LEU A 100 -17.59 -17.19 -14.83
C LEU A 100 -16.51 -18.27 -15.02
N SER A 101 -15.65 -18.44 -14.02
CA SER A 101 -14.63 -19.49 -14.00
C SER A 101 -15.25 -20.89 -13.94
N TRP A 102 -16.21 -21.13 -13.07
CA TRP A 102 -16.91 -22.42 -12.97
C TRP A 102 -17.63 -22.80 -14.26
N ARG A 103 -18.36 -21.84 -14.82
CA ARG A 103 -19.04 -21.98 -16.11
C ARG A 103 -18.09 -22.34 -17.22
N ASP A 104 -16.98 -21.61 -17.36
CA ASP A 104 -16.02 -21.83 -18.42
C ASP A 104 -15.36 -23.21 -18.29
N ASN A 105 -15.01 -23.66 -17.08
CA ASN A 105 -14.48 -24.99 -16.79
C ASN A 105 -15.48 -26.10 -17.17
N LEU A 106 -16.75 -25.94 -16.80
CA LEU A 106 -17.81 -26.89 -17.14
C LEU A 106 -17.99 -27.01 -18.66
N LEU A 107 -18.07 -25.87 -19.35
CA LEU A 107 -18.23 -25.86 -20.81
C LEU A 107 -17.02 -26.47 -21.53
N MET A 108 -15.80 -26.23 -21.01
CA MET A 108 -14.58 -26.86 -21.54
C MET A 108 -14.55 -28.38 -21.31
N ALA A 109 -15.21 -28.88 -20.28
CA ALA A 109 -15.39 -30.31 -20.02
C ALA A 109 -16.52 -30.95 -20.85
N GLY A 110 -17.25 -30.16 -21.64
CA GLY A 110 -18.33 -30.62 -22.49
C GLY A 110 -19.71 -30.62 -21.86
N TRP A 111 -19.93 -29.87 -20.79
CA TRP A 111 -21.22 -29.71 -20.14
C TRP A 111 -22.22 -28.98 -21.06
N ASP A 112 -23.45 -29.53 -21.13
CA ASP A 112 -24.59 -28.93 -21.82
C ASP A 112 -25.56 -28.35 -20.77
N PRO A 113 -25.64 -27.01 -20.63
CA PRO A 113 -26.48 -26.37 -19.62
C PRO A 113 -27.94 -26.73 -19.68
N GLN A 114 -28.45 -27.08 -20.87
CA GLN A 114 -29.87 -27.38 -21.06
C GLN A 114 -30.25 -28.81 -20.65
N LYS A 115 -29.29 -29.74 -20.64
CA LYS A 115 -29.56 -31.17 -20.41
C LYS A 115 -29.07 -31.66 -19.05
N GLN A 116 -27.97 -31.07 -18.51
CA GLN A 116 -27.25 -31.67 -17.41
C GLN A 116 -27.35 -30.78 -16.16
N GLN A 117 -28.47 -30.90 -15.43
CA GLN A 117 -28.84 -30.08 -14.27
C GLN A 117 -29.07 -30.98 -13.03
N CYS A 118 -28.07 -31.76 -12.65
CA CYS A 118 -28.18 -32.76 -11.62
C CYS A 118 -28.20 -32.23 -10.17
N SER A 119 -28.01 -30.94 -9.94
CA SER A 119 -28.07 -30.29 -8.63
C SER A 119 -28.61 -28.87 -8.73
N LYS A 120 -29.06 -28.33 -7.57
CA LYS A 120 -29.54 -26.95 -7.50
C LYS A 120 -28.49 -25.92 -7.93
N LYS A 121 -27.23 -26.20 -7.64
CA LYS A 121 -26.09 -25.37 -8.10
C LYS A 121 -25.99 -25.33 -9.62
N LEU A 122 -26.06 -26.50 -10.25
CA LEU A 122 -25.97 -26.60 -11.72
C LEU A 122 -27.23 -26.08 -12.43
N GLU A 123 -28.42 -26.26 -11.82
CA GLU A 123 -29.66 -25.61 -12.29
C GLU A 123 -29.52 -24.09 -12.29
N ASP A 124 -28.94 -23.51 -11.22
CA ASP A 124 -28.80 -22.09 -11.09
C ASP A 124 -27.71 -21.54 -12.05
N ILE A 125 -26.58 -22.24 -12.24
CA ILE A 125 -25.58 -21.89 -13.25
C ILE A 125 -26.18 -22.00 -14.66
N SER A 126 -26.93 -23.05 -14.95
CA SER A 126 -27.66 -23.22 -16.23
C SER A 126 -28.64 -22.08 -16.50
N PHE A 127 -29.38 -21.67 -15.47
CA PHE A 127 -30.25 -20.51 -15.57
C PHE A 127 -29.50 -19.24 -15.95
N LEU A 128 -28.36 -18.93 -15.28
CA LEU A 128 -27.52 -17.80 -15.62
C LEU A 128 -26.96 -17.90 -17.04
N GLU A 129 -26.47 -19.08 -17.46
CA GLU A 129 -25.97 -19.32 -18.82
C GLU A 129 -27.04 -19.06 -19.89
N SER A 130 -28.30 -19.42 -19.62
CA SER A 130 -29.40 -19.16 -20.55
C SER A 130 -29.69 -17.69 -20.80
N LYS A 131 -29.20 -16.80 -19.95
CA LYS A 131 -29.45 -15.36 -19.99
C LYS A 131 -28.24 -14.53 -20.44
N THR A 132 -27.03 -15.10 -20.33
CA THR A 132 -25.81 -14.38 -20.73
C THR A 132 -25.59 -14.39 -22.24
N LYS A 133 -25.03 -13.28 -22.72
CA LYS A 133 -24.52 -13.14 -24.09
C LYS A 133 -23.00 -13.32 -24.18
N VAL A 134 -22.34 -13.45 -23.05
CA VAL A 134 -20.87 -13.54 -22.95
C VAL A 134 -20.42 -14.91 -23.42
N LYS A 135 -19.64 -14.96 -24.50
CA LYS A 135 -19.09 -16.22 -25.04
C LYS A 135 -18.00 -16.77 -24.11
N SER A 136 -17.97 -18.11 -23.96
CA SER A 136 -16.88 -18.83 -23.29
C SER A 136 -15.74 -19.20 -24.27
N PRO A 137 -14.54 -19.52 -23.76
CA PRO A 137 -13.50 -20.13 -24.60
C PRO A 137 -14.00 -21.42 -25.33
N ALA A 138 -14.85 -22.20 -24.67
CA ALA A 138 -15.43 -23.40 -25.25
C ALA A 138 -16.27 -23.12 -26.52
N ASN A 139 -16.97 -21.98 -26.56
CA ASN A 139 -17.73 -21.59 -27.77
C ASN A 139 -16.83 -21.41 -28.99
N ARG A 140 -15.65 -20.78 -28.79
CA ARG A 140 -14.67 -20.59 -29.88
C ARG A 140 -14.14 -21.93 -30.40
N TRP A 141 -13.76 -22.84 -29.50
CA TRP A 141 -13.35 -24.19 -29.88
C TRP A 141 -14.46 -24.96 -30.59
N ASN A 142 -15.72 -24.81 -30.19
CA ASN A 142 -16.87 -25.42 -30.86
C ASN A 142 -17.10 -24.83 -32.27
N GLU A 143 -16.87 -23.55 -32.49
CA GLU A 143 -16.92 -22.94 -33.84
C GLU A 143 -15.83 -23.52 -34.75
N VAL A 144 -14.60 -23.67 -34.23
CA VAL A 144 -13.50 -24.35 -34.97
C VAL A 144 -13.87 -25.80 -35.23
N PHE A 145 -14.42 -26.54 -34.26
CA PHE A 145 -14.85 -27.93 -34.44
C PHE A 145 -15.89 -28.05 -35.56
N ASN A 146 -16.89 -27.21 -35.57
CA ASN A 146 -17.94 -27.18 -36.59
C ASN A 146 -17.39 -26.87 -37.99
N TYR A 147 -16.33 -26.03 -38.05
CA TYR A 147 -15.64 -25.76 -39.30
C TYR A 147 -14.82 -26.97 -39.75
N VAL A 148 -14.02 -27.54 -38.87
CA VAL A 148 -13.13 -28.67 -39.17
C VAL A 148 -13.94 -29.91 -39.62
N THR A 149 -15.12 -30.17 -39.05
CA THR A 149 -15.98 -31.31 -39.47
C THR A 149 -16.43 -31.17 -40.92
N LYS A 150 -16.70 -29.96 -41.37
CA LYS A 150 -17.27 -29.69 -42.70
C LYS A 150 -16.25 -29.35 -43.77
N HIS A 151 -15.10 -28.82 -43.37
CA HIS A 151 -14.11 -28.30 -44.29
C HIS A 151 -12.71 -28.84 -43.97
N GLN A 152 -11.81 -28.80 -44.96
CA GLN A 152 -10.40 -29.03 -44.74
C GLN A 152 -9.78 -27.71 -44.26
N LEU A 153 -9.19 -27.70 -43.05
CA LEU A 153 -8.62 -26.52 -42.44
C LEU A 153 -7.12 -26.37 -42.73
N LEU A 154 -6.40 -27.49 -42.80
CA LEU A 154 -4.95 -27.54 -43.00
C LEU A 154 -4.62 -27.92 -44.44
N ASN A 155 -3.56 -27.32 -44.98
CA ASN A 155 -3.07 -27.61 -46.32
C ASN A 155 -2.25 -28.91 -46.36
N GLU A 156 -2.06 -29.50 -47.54
CA GLU A 156 -1.14 -30.62 -47.71
C GLU A 156 0.27 -30.20 -47.24
N GLY A 157 0.84 -30.98 -46.33
CA GLY A 157 2.13 -30.70 -45.69
C GLY A 157 2.06 -29.92 -44.36
N ASP A 158 0.90 -29.44 -43.96
CA ASP A 158 0.68 -28.92 -42.59
C ASP A 158 0.37 -30.08 -41.64
N TYR A 159 0.91 -30.01 -40.42
CA TYR A 159 0.80 -31.13 -39.50
C TYR A 159 0.92 -30.70 -38.05
N ILE A 160 0.08 -31.25 -37.15
CA ILE A 160 0.07 -31.00 -35.74
C ILE A 160 0.60 -32.20 -34.96
N GLU A 161 1.66 -32.02 -34.23
CA GLU A 161 2.15 -33.00 -33.24
C GLU A 161 1.65 -32.62 -31.86
N VAL A 162 0.91 -33.53 -31.23
CA VAL A 162 0.32 -33.32 -29.88
C VAL A 162 1.20 -34.01 -28.85
N TYR A 163 1.88 -33.21 -28.01
CA TYR A 163 2.79 -33.68 -26.93
C TYR A 163 2.09 -33.64 -25.59
N ALA A 164 0.97 -34.31 -25.48
CA ALA A 164 0.21 -34.49 -24.27
C ALA A 164 -0.61 -35.78 -24.32
N LEU A 165 -0.91 -36.36 -23.19
CA LEU A 165 -1.88 -37.45 -23.08
C LEU A 165 -3.28 -36.92 -23.43
N PRO A 166 -4.10 -37.67 -24.18
CA PRO A 166 -5.44 -37.22 -24.56
C PRO A 166 -6.30 -36.80 -23.34
N GLU A 167 -6.12 -37.50 -22.23
CA GLU A 167 -6.85 -37.23 -20.97
C GLU A 167 -6.44 -35.92 -20.28
N ALA A 168 -5.22 -35.42 -20.57
CA ALA A 168 -4.71 -34.16 -20.03
C ALA A 168 -5.21 -32.94 -20.82
N ILE A 169 -5.89 -33.16 -21.94
CA ILE A 169 -6.41 -32.12 -22.82
C ILE A 169 -7.89 -31.92 -22.52
N PRO A 170 -8.38 -30.69 -22.29
CA PRO A 170 -9.80 -30.42 -22.11
C PRO A 170 -10.65 -31.01 -23.28
N PHE A 171 -11.80 -31.57 -22.92
CA PHE A 171 -12.62 -32.35 -23.87
C PHE A 171 -12.92 -31.63 -25.20
N VAL A 172 -13.26 -30.33 -25.10
CA VAL A 172 -13.63 -29.54 -26.28
C VAL A 172 -12.44 -29.36 -27.23
N ILE A 173 -11.22 -29.21 -26.69
CA ILE A 173 -9.98 -29.15 -27.48
C ILE A 173 -9.67 -30.52 -28.09
N ARG A 174 -9.76 -31.57 -27.27
CA ARG A 174 -9.50 -32.95 -27.70
C ARG A 174 -10.36 -33.33 -28.89
N ARG A 175 -11.66 -32.98 -28.88
CA ARG A 175 -12.57 -33.24 -30.02
C ARG A 175 -12.04 -32.65 -31.34
N VAL A 176 -11.51 -31.44 -31.31
CA VAL A 176 -10.93 -30.78 -32.49
C VAL A 176 -9.68 -31.53 -32.97
N LEU A 177 -8.81 -31.91 -32.03
CA LEU A 177 -7.57 -32.63 -32.35
C LEU A 177 -7.85 -34.04 -32.90
N ASP A 178 -8.81 -34.74 -32.31
CA ASP A 178 -9.24 -36.08 -32.75
C ASP A 178 -9.82 -36.04 -34.20
N GLU A 179 -10.63 -35.02 -34.51
CA GLU A 179 -11.15 -34.81 -35.86
C GLU A 179 -10.03 -34.49 -36.86
N LEU A 180 -9.05 -33.68 -36.47
CA LEU A 180 -7.87 -33.41 -37.29
C LEU A 180 -6.99 -34.64 -37.44
N GLN A 181 -6.90 -35.52 -36.46
CA GLN A 181 -6.21 -36.81 -36.56
C GLN A 181 -6.92 -37.75 -37.54
N ASN A 182 -8.26 -37.83 -37.45
CA ASN A 182 -9.04 -38.63 -38.36
C ASN A 182 -8.85 -38.20 -39.84
N LYS A 183 -8.60 -36.91 -40.05
CA LYS A 183 -8.29 -36.35 -41.39
C LYS A 183 -6.80 -36.42 -41.76
N GLY A 184 -5.94 -36.99 -40.91
CA GLY A 184 -4.51 -37.14 -41.13
C GLY A 184 -3.65 -35.93 -40.89
N PHE A 185 -4.16 -34.88 -40.24
CA PHE A 185 -3.47 -33.63 -39.97
C PHE A 185 -2.95 -33.49 -38.54
N ALA A 186 -3.25 -34.42 -37.62
CA ALA A 186 -2.74 -34.41 -36.27
C ALA A 186 -2.26 -35.81 -35.85
N LYS A 187 -1.35 -35.87 -34.88
CA LYS A 187 -0.88 -37.12 -34.29
C LYS A 187 -0.47 -36.90 -32.86
N TYR A 188 -0.97 -37.75 -31.95
CA TYR A 188 -0.47 -37.82 -30.60
C TYR A 188 0.89 -38.48 -30.57
N ILE A 189 1.87 -37.82 -30.01
CA ILE A 189 3.23 -38.30 -29.85
C ILE A 189 3.39 -38.83 -28.44
N PRO A 190 3.65 -40.12 -28.20
CA PRO A 190 3.85 -40.66 -26.88
C PRO A 190 5.07 -40.00 -26.20
N SER A 191 4.95 -39.64 -24.95
CA SER A 191 6.02 -39.06 -24.16
C SER A 191 7.11 -40.09 -23.90
N GLY A 192 8.35 -39.78 -24.22
CA GLY A 192 9.55 -40.44 -23.72
C GLY A 192 10.01 -41.68 -24.49
N ARG A 193 11.33 -41.83 -24.60
CA ARG A 193 11.99 -43.07 -25.01
C ARG A 193 11.94 -44.08 -23.85
N LYS A 194 11.77 -45.38 -24.21
CA LYS A 194 11.90 -46.49 -23.26
C LYS A 194 13.35 -46.62 -22.75
N ASP A 195 13.47 -46.71 -21.42
CA ASP A 195 14.53 -47.48 -20.70
C ASP A 195 15.97 -46.95 -20.71
N LYS A 196 16.27 -45.69 -20.74
CA LYS A 196 17.57 -45.21 -20.24
C LYS A 196 17.36 -44.36 -19.02
N GLU A 197 17.87 -44.81 -17.87
CA GLU A 197 17.96 -43.99 -16.66
C GLU A 197 19.04 -42.92 -16.88
N CYS A 198 18.68 -41.67 -16.61
CA CYS A 198 19.64 -40.56 -16.58
C CYS A 198 20.44 -40.61 -15.26
N GLN A 199 21.66 -40.09 -15.27
CA GLN A 199 22.43 -39.90 -14.05
C GLN A 199 21.73 -38.81 -13.21
N LEU A 200 21.38 -39.18 -11.97
CA LEU A 200 20.76 -38.27 -10.99
C LEU A 200 21.82 -37.72 -10.03
N ILE A 201 21.87 -36.42 -9.85
CA ILE A 201 22.68 -35.72 -8.84
C ILE A 201 21.79 -34.77 -8.06
N VAL A 202 21.82 -34.82 -6.73
CA VAL A 202 21.01 -33.95 -5.88
C VAL A 202 21.94 -33.07 -5.04
N TYR A 203 21.83 -31.77 -5.20
CA TYR A 203 22.50 -30.77 -4.36
C TYR A 203 21.51 -30.21 -3.34
N ASN A 204 21.84 -30.34 -2.07
CA ASN A 204 21.00 -29.86 -0.99
C ASN A 204 21.71 -28.73 -0.22
N PHE A 205 21.04 -27.59 -0.09
CA PHE A 205 21.55 -26.40 0.58
C PHE A 205 20.69 -26.01 1.79
N LYS A 206 21.25 -25.24 2.70
CA LYS A 206 20.48 -24.69 3.82
C LYS A 206 19.50 -23.61 3.40
N THR A 207 19.90 -22.75 2.47
CA THR A 207 19.11 -21.61 2.04
C THR A 207 19.08 -21.47 0.53
N ARG A 208 18.02 -20.85 0.01
CA ARG A 208 17.86 -20.51 -1.41
C ARG A 208 19.03 -19.66 -1.95
N ILE A 209 19.47 -18.67 -1.16
CA ILE A 209 20.60 -17.82 -1.55
C ILE A 209 21.88 -18.65 -1.74
N ALA A 210 22.16 -19.60 -0.85
CA ALA A 210 23.33 -20.46 -0.97
C ALA A 210 23.27 -21.35 -2.24
N ALA A 211 22.09 -21.85 -2.59
CA ALA A 211 21.85 -22.60 -3.82
C ALA A 211 22.12 -21.75 -5.07
N TYR A 212 21.62 -20.51 -5.10
CA TYR A 212 21.82 -19.58 -6.22
C TYR A 212 23.29 -19.14 -6.35
N GLN A 213 23.96 -18.88 -5.23
CA GLN A 213 25.39 -18.58 -5.23
C GLN A 213 26.22 -19.74 -5.76
N TRP A 214 25.87 -20.98 -5.37
CA TRP A 214 26.50 -22.17 -5.93
C TRP A 214 26.26 -22.27 -7.44
N TYR A 215 25.03 -22.12 -7.89
CA TYR A 215 24.68 -22.14 -9.31
C TYR A 215 25.52 -21.15 -10.13
N LEU A 216 25.70 -19.93 -9.66
CA LEU A 216 26.47 -18.89 -10.31
C LEU A 216 27.99 -19.10 -10.24
N SER A 217 28.50 -19.80 -9.23
CA SER A 217 29.93 -19.98 -8.98
C SER A 217 30.51 -21.33 -9.43
N SER A 218 29.68 -22.26 -9.90
CA SER A 218 30.07 -23.63 -10.27
C SER A 218 29.98 -23.93 -11.78
N PRO A 219 30.70 -23.18 -12.63
CA PRO A 219 30.58 -23.29 -14.08
C PRO A 219 30.95 -24.69 -14.60
N GLU A 220 31.85 -25.41 -13.95
CA GLU A 220 32.24 -26.76 -14.37
C GLU A 220 31.14 -27.79 -14.16
N ALA A 221 30.38 -27.70 -13.05
CA ALA A 221 29.25 -28.60 -12.78
C ALA A 221 28.07 -28.36 -13.73
N LEU A 222 27.97 -27.17 -14.28
CA LEU A 222 26.86 -26.74 -15.15
C LEU A 222 27.26 -26.56 -16.61
N LYS A 223 28.50 -26.83 -16.96
CA LYS A 223 29.06 -26.59 -18.30
C LYS A 223 28.26 -27.21 -19.45
N ASP A 224 27.76 -28.43 -19.23
CA ASP A 224 27.05 -29.19 -20.25
C ASP A 224 25.53 -29.11 -20.11
N ILE A 225 25.00 -28.25 -19.26
CA ILE A 225 23.56 -28.07 -19.05
C ILE A 225 22.98 -27.41 -20.30
N ASN A 226 21.92 -28.02 -20.84
CA ASN A 226 21.19 -27.51 -21.97
C ASN A 226 20.09 -26.51 -21.53
N VAL A 227 19.40 -26.81 -20.45
CA VAL A 227 18.28 -26.01 -19.94
C VAL A 227 18.18 -26.08 -18.41
N THR A 228 17.85 -24.98 -17.79
CA THR A 228 17.56 -24.88 -16.37
C THR A 228 16.07 -24.70 -16.14
N ILE A 229 15.51 -25.48 -15.23
CA ILE A 229 14.13 -25.33 -14.77
C ILE A 229 14.15 -24.46 -13.52
N SER A 230 13.44 -23.35 -13.50
CA SER A 230 13.31 -22.46 -12.34
C SER A 230 12.04 -21.62 -12.42
N ASN A 231 11.29 -21.55 -11.34
CA ASN A 231 10.03 -20.83 -11.25
C ASN A 231 10.20 -19.33 -10.96
N ASP A 232 11.29 -18.95 -10.29
CA ASP A 232 11.56 -17.57 -9.90
C ASP A 232 13.04 -17.24 -10.14
N ASN A 233 13.26 -16.41 -11.13
CA ASN A 233 14.59 -16.02 -11.58
C ASN A 233 14.97 -14.59 -11.13
N CYS A 234 14.09 -13.83 -10.44
CA CYS A 234 14.37 -12.44 -10.06
C CYS A 234 15.58 -12.35 -9.13
N MET A 235 15.58 -13.13 -8.05
CA MET A 235 16.73 -13.16 -7.13
C MET A 235 17.99 -13.70 -7.80
N LEU A 236 17.86 -14.64 -8.75
CA LEU A 236 19.01 -15.17 -9.49
C LEU A 236 19.64 -14.08 -10.37
N ASP A 237 18.84 -13.29 -11.04
CA ASP A 237 19.33 -12.18 -11.87
C ASP A 237 19.95 -11.06 -11.03
N ASP A 238 19.37 -10.73 -9.87
CA ASP A 238 19.97 -9.76 -8.94
C ASP A 238 21.35 -10.21 -8.45
N LEU A 239 21.50 -11.50 -8.13
CA LEU A 239 22.79 -12.08 -7.75
C LEU A 239 23.75 -12.13 -8.94
N SER A 240 23.24 -12.41 -10.16
CA SER A 240 24.05 -12.40 -11.38
C SER A 240 24.67 -11.03 -11.64
N ILE A 241 23.90 -9.95 -11.47
CA ILE A 241 24.39 -8.57 -11.56
C ILE A 241 25.50 -8.33 -10.53
N SER A 242 25.28 -8.72 -9.26
CA SER A 242 26.26 -8.52 -8.19
C SER A 242 27.58 -9.24 -8.43
N GLN A 243 27.54 -10.35 -9.19
CA GLN A 243 28.71 -11.18 -9.52
C GLN A 243 29.24 -10.99 -10.94
N ASN A 244 28.69 -10.02 -11.66
CA ASN A 244 29.06 -9.73 -13.06
C ASN A 244 28.87 -10.93 -13.99
N LYS A 245 27.77 -11.67 -13.82
CA LYS A 245 27.35 -12.83 -14.61
C LYS A 245 26.22 -12.49 -15.56
N PRO A 246 26.04 -13.23 -16.68
CA PRO A 246 24.91 -13.01 -17.58
C PRO A 246 23.57 -13.22 -16.87
N LYS A 247 22.61 -12.37 -17.18
CA LYS A 247 21.22 -12.51 -16.69
C LYS A 247 20.50 -13.61 -17.45
N CYS A 248 19.72 -14.40 -16.74
CA CYS A 248 18.93 -15.49 -17.34
C CYS A 248 17.60 -15.01 -17.95
N GLY A 249 17.19 -13.80 -17.60
CA GLY A 249 15.88 -13.27 -17.96
C GLY A 249 14.81 -13.66 -16.95
N SER A 250 14.33 -12.66 -16.23
CA SER A 250 13.33 -12.86 -15.17
C SER A 250 12.11 -12.01 -15.42
N ARG A 251 10.99 -12.50 -14.90
CA ARG A 251 9.73 -11.77 -14.83
C ARG A 251 9.38 -11.58 -13.36
N SER A 252 9.05 -10.36 -12.99
CA SER A 252 8.58 -10.03 -11.64
C SER A 252 7.11 -10.42 -11.52
N ASP A 253 6.78 -11.18 -10.49
CA ASP A 253 5.41 -11.48 -10.11
C ASP A 253 4.81 -10.39 -9.20
N ASP A 254 5.37 -9.18 -9.22
CA ASP A 254 4.78 -8.05 -8.54
C ASP A 254 3.38 -7.76 -9.11
N SER A 255 2.39 -8.26 -8.40
CA SER A 255 0.98 -8.10 -8.78
C SER A 255 0.50 -6.65 -8.69
N ASN A 256 1.25 -5.77 -8.01
CA ASN A 256 0.85 -4.40 -7.72
C ASN A 256 1.98 -3.37 -7.91
N PRO A 257 2.58 -3.21 -9.10
CA PRO A 257 3.56 -2.15 -9.34
C PRO A 257 2.97 -0.79 -9.01
N GLN A 258 3.78 0.06 -8.36
CA GLN A 258 3.31 1.38 -7.91
C GLN A 258 2.65 2.20 -9.03
N ILE A 259 3.16 2.11 -10.26
CA ILE A 259 2.63 2.91 -11.37
C ILE A 259 1.20 2.48 -11.77
N LEU A 260 0.85 1.21 -11.64
CA LEU A 260 -0.50 0.72 -11.94
C LEU A 260 -1.52 1.22 -10.93
N GLN A 261 -1.07 1.58 -9.71
CA GLN A 261 -1.93 2.18 -8.69
C GLN A 261 -2.52 3.53 -9.14
N LEU A 262 -1.89 4.22 -10.11
CA LEU A 262 -2.48 5.44 -10.69
C LEU A 262 -3.88 5.19 -11.27
N PHE A 263 -4.12 4.02 -11.85
CA PHE A 263 -5.44 3.65 -12.34
C PHE A 263 -6.42 3.42 -11.18
N LYS A 264 -6.09 2.50 -10.28
CA LYS A 264 -7.00 2.10 -9.20
C LYS A 264 -7.29 3.27 -8.25
N LEU A 265 -6.25 3.93 -7.76
CA LEU A 265 -6.39 5.08 -6.86
C LEU A 265 -7.05 6.26 -7.57
N GLY A 266 -6.61 6.60 -8.79
CA GLY A 266 -7.18 7.72 -9.55
C GLY A 266 -8.68 7.54 -9.81
N MET A 267 -9.12 6.35 -10.15
CA MET A 267 -10.55 6.05 -10.32
C MET A 267 -11.32 6.09 -8.99
N SER A 268 -10.71 5.65 -7.89
CA SER A 268 -11.34 5.72 -6.57
C SER A 268 -11.60 7.16 -6.09
N LEU A 269 -10.89 8.15 -6.65
CA LEU A 269 -11.10 9.56 -6.32
C LEU A 269 -12.38 10.16 -6.96
N PHE A 270 -13.03 9.44 -7.86
CA PHE A 270 -14.37 9.79 -8.33
C PHE A 270 -15.47 9.32 -7.36
N ALA A 271 -15.21 8.40 -6.46
CA ALA A 271 -16.19 7.98 -5.45
C ALA A 271 -16.45 9.09 -4.42
N ARG A 272 -17.68 9.14 -3.90
CA ARG A 272 -18.10 10.09 -2.87
C ARG A 272 -18.69 9.35 -1.66
N PRO A 273 -18.37 9.74 -0.42
CA PRO A 273 -17.42 10.82 -0.07
C PRO A 273 -15.99 10.52 -0.47
N LEU A 274 -15.20 11.58 -0.76
CA LEU A 274 -13.81 11.46 -1.18
C LEU A 274 -12.96 10.78 -0.10
N ASN A 275 -12.31 9.66 -0.46
CA ASN A 275 -11.40 8.98 0.46
C ASN A 275 -10.02 9.68 0.48
N VAL A 276 -9.74 10.38 1.58
CA VAL A 276 -8.49 11.14 1.74
C VAL A 276 -7.24 10.27 1.86
N TYR A 277 -7.37 9.01 2.31
CA TYR A 277 -6.25 8.06 2.30
C TYR A 277 -5.89 7.65 0.87
N ASN A 278 -6.91 7.38 0.04
CA ASN A 278 -6.69 7.10 -1.38
C ASN A 278 -6.10 8.31 -2.10
N LEU A 279 -6.56 9.53 -1.77
CA LEU A 279 -6.00 10.76 -2.32
C LEU A 279 -4.52 10.92 -1.93
N LEU A 280 -4.19 10.73 -0.65
CA LEU A 280 -2.82 10.83 -0.19
C LEU A 280 -1.92 9.78 -0.86
N SER A 281 -2.39 8.53 -0.94
CA SER A 281 -1.68 7.44 -1.61
C SER A 281 -1.49 7.72 -3.11
N TYR A 282 -2.53 8.23 -3.78
CA TYR A 282 -2.47 8.61 -5.18
C TYR A 282 -1.40 9.68 -5.46
N LEU A 283 -1.38 10.75 -4.66
CA LEU A 283 -0.42 11.85 -4.80
C LEU A 283 1.04 11.43 -4.58
N GLN A 284 1.26 10.30 -3.88
CA GLN A 284 2.59 9.78 -3.53
C GLN A 284 3.08 8.69 -4.48
N VAL A 285 2.29 8.28 -5.46
CA VAL A 285 2.72 7.26 -6.44
C VAL A 285 4.01 7.70 -7.13
N SER A 286 5.03 6.85 -7.09
CA SER A 286 6.29 7.11 -7.77
C SER A 286 6.10 7.23 -9.27
N GLY A 287 6.61 8.32 -9.86
CA GLY A 287 6.44 8.62 -11.28
C GLY A 287 5.05 9.15 -11.64
N HIS A 288 4.33 9.75 -10.68
CA HIS A 288 3.06 10.43 -10.90
C HIS A 288 3.17 11.49 -12.03
N PRO A 289 2.19 11.57 -12.97
CA PRO A 289 2.24 12.53 -14.08
C PRO A 289 2.30 14.00 -13.62
N ALA A 290 1.69 14.33 -12.48
CA ALA A 290 1.76 15.65 -11.86
C ALA A 290 2.80 15.74 -10.73
N LYS A 291 3.93 15.05 -10.83
CA LYS A 291 4.95 14.86 -9.77
C LYS A 291 5.27 16.12 -8.96
N GLY A 292 5.45 17.27 -9.63
CA GLY A 292 5.88 18.51 -8.96
C GLY A 292 4.83 19.06 -8.00
N VAL A 293 3.56 19.09 -8.41
CA VAL A 293 2.44 19.59 -7.59
C VAL A 293 1.91 18.50 -6.65
N ALA A 294 1.87 17.25 -7.10
CA ALA A 294 1.34 16.15 -6.30
C ALA A 294 2.08 16.01 -4.96
N TYR A 295 3.41 16.09 -4.96
CA TYR A 295 4.20 16.04 -3.72
C TYR A 295 3.88 17.20 -2.76
N LYS A 296 3.69 18.43 -3.29
CA LYS A 296 3.32 19.58 -2.45
C LYS A 296 1.93 19.41 -1.86
N LEU A 297 0.96 18.96 -2.68
CA LEU A 297 -0.41 18.69 -2.24
C LEU A 297 -0.48 17.55 -1.21
N ALA A 298 0.33 16.51 -1.37
CA ALA A 298 0.44 15.44 -0.37
C ALA A 298 0.90 15.99 0.99
N ARG A 299 1.88 16.90 1.00
CA ARG A 299 2.34 17.57 2.23
C ARG A 299 1.25 18.44 2.85
N VAL A 300 0.54 19.21 2.04
CA VAL A 300 -0.58 20.04 2.50
C VAL A 300 -1.66 19.14 3.12
N LEU A 301 -2.07 18.08 2.44
CA LEU A 301 -3.09 17.16 2.93
C LEU A 301 -2.66 16.50 4.25
N ALA A 302 -1.41 16.07 4.37
CA ALA A 302 -0.88 15.47 5.60
C ALA A 302 -0.81 16.47 6.78
N SER A 303 -0.53 17.76 6.52
CA SER A 303 -0.45 18.79 7.55
C SER A 303 -1.80 19.40 7.92
N GLU A 304 -2.67 19.61 6.92
CA GLU A 304 -3.94 20.31 7.08
C GLU A 304 -5.12 19.36 7.36
N GLY A 305 -5.00 18.09 6.97
CA GLY A 305 -6.03 17.06 7.18
C GLY A 305 -7.25 17.14 6.27
N GLY A 306 -7.28 18.08 5.30
CA GLY A 306 -8.40 18.27 4.38
C GLY A 306 -8.05 19.15 3.18
N ILE A 307 -9.06 19.42 2.36
CA ILE A 307 -8.96 20.27 1.17
C ILE A 307 -9.45 21.66 1.56
N ASN A 308 -8.56 22.64 1.55
CA ASN A 308 -8.83 23.98 2.02
C ASN A 308 -8.12 25.05 1.15
N HIS A 309 -8.18 26.30 1.59
CA HIS A 309 -7.54 27.43 0.94
C HIS A 309 -6.03 27.22 0.66
N THR A 310 -5.28 26.56 1.57
CA THR A 310 -3.85 26.23 1.36
C THR A 310 -3.66 25.24 0.20
N TRP A 311 -4.61 24.32 0.02
CA TRP A 311 -4.63 23.42 -1.13
C TRP A 311 -4.79 24.23 -2.44
N ASP A 312 -5.77 25.14 -2.47
CA ASP A 312 -6.04 25.97 -3.65
C ASP A 312 -4.89 26.93 -3.94
N GLU A 313 -4.27 27.53 -2.90
CA GLU A 313 -3.06 28.34 -3.04
C GLU A 313 -1.89 27.55 -3.59
N THR A 314 -1.68 26.33 -3.09
CA THR A 314 -0.60 25.46 -3.57
C THR A 314 -0.75 25.17 -5.07
N ILE A 315 -1.98 24.95 -5.54
CA ILE A 315 -2.28 24.78 -6.97
C ILE A 315 -2.03 26.07 -7.72
N ARG A 316 -2.53 27.20 -7.20
CA ARG A 316 -2.41 28.52 -7.83
C ARG A 316 -0.95 28.95 -7.96
N ASP A 317 -0.16 28.77 -6.92
CA ASP A 317 1.23 29.23 -6.85
C ASP A 317 2.22 28.28 -7.57
N TYR A 318 1.74 27.11 -8.06
CA TYR A 318 2.57 26.19 -8.81
C TYR A 318 2.74 26.67 -10.25
N GLY A 319 3.94 27.09 -10.64
CA GLY A 319 4.34 27.36 -12.02
C GLY A 319 4.08 28.78 -12.55
N PHE A 320 4.14 29.82 -11.71
CA PHE A 320 3.76 31.21 -12.09
C PHE A 320 4.89 32.10 -12.63
N THR A 321 5.92 31.59 -13.28
CA THR A 321 6.98 32.46 -13.76
C THR A 321 6.95 32.75 -15.28
N ASP A 322 6.41 31.84 -16.14
CA ASP A 322 6.44 32.00 -17.60
C ASP A 322 5.28 31.29 -18.34
N LYS A 323 5.03 31.62 -19.63
CA LYS A 323 4.02 31.00 -20.49
C LYS A 323 4.14 29.46 -20.59
N GLU A 324 5.35 28.94 -20.68
CA GLU A 324 5.62 27.48 -20.67
C GLU A 324 5.18 26.82 -19.37
N ASP A 325 5.27 27.52 -18.25
CA ASP A 325 4.87 26.98 -16.95
C ASP A 325 3.34 26.89 -16.80
N ASN A 326 2.58 27.74 -17.50
CA ASN A 326 1.12 27.64 -17.54
C ASN A 326 0.63 26.40 -18.30
N ASP A 327 1.31 26.01 -19.37
CA ASP A 327 0.97 24.80 -20.13
C ASP A 327 1.29 23.55 -19.28
N LYS A 328 2.42 23.52 -18.61
CA LYS A 328 2.79 22.44 -17.66
C LYS A 328 1.82 22.36 -16.49
N ARG A 329 1.38 23.50 -15.96
CA ARG A 329 0.37 23.55 -14.90
C ARG A 329 -0.95 22.99 -15.37
N SER A 330 -1.45 23.42 -16.53
CA SER A 330 -2.68 22.91 -17.11
C SER A 330 -2.61 21.41 -17.34
N GLU A 331 -1.47 20.90 -17.80
CA GLU A 331 -1.24 19.45 -17.96
C GLU A 331 -1.25 18.71 -16.61
N CYS A 332 -0.63 19.26 -15.57
CA CYS A 332 -0.66 18.64 -14.23
C CYS A 332 -2.07 18.61 -13.62
N LEU A 333 -2.85 19.67 -13.81
CA LEU A 333 -4.19 19.78 -13.24
C LEU A 333 -5.18 18.73 -13.76
N LYS A 334 -4.99 18.20 -14.96
CA LYS A 334 -5.81 17.12 -15.54
C LYS A 334 -5.85 15.89 -14.63
N TYR A 335 -4.75 15.59 -13.92
CA TYR A 335 -4.60 14.39 -13.07
C TYR A 335 -5.09 14.57 -11.63
N ILE A 336 -5.53 15.77 -11.25
CA ILE A 336 -6.07 16.06 -9.91
C ILE A 336 -7.44 16.76 -9.95
N SER A 337 -7.99 17.03 -11.13
CA SER A 337 -9.26 17.74 -11.29
C SER A 337 -10.46 17.05 -10.66
N MET A 338 -10.46 15.70 -10.58
CA MET A 338 -11.55 14.93 -9.97
C MET A 338 -11.74 15.23 -8.49
N VAL A 339 -10.72 15.75 -7.80
CA VAL A 339 -10.78 16.06 -6.35
C VAL A 339 -11.78 17.17 -6.04
N THR A 340 -11.88 18.16 -6.91
CA THR A 340 -12.72 19.36 -6.73
C THR A 340 -14.06 19.30 -7.46
N LEU A 341 -14.32 18.26 -8.25
CA LEU A 341 -15.60 18.10 -8.96
C LEU A 341 -16.75 17.85 -7.97
N GLN A 342 -17.84 18.54 -8.16
CA GLN A 342 -19.07 18.43 -7.37
C GLN A 342 -20.10 17.59 -8.14
N TYR A 343 -20.54 16.50 -7.55
CA TYR A 343 -21.62 15.63 -8.03
C TYR A 343 -22.06 14.69 -6.89
N GLU A 344 -23.23 14.10 -7.03
CA GLU A 344 -23.73 13.09 -6.10
C GLU A 344 -23.06 11.73 -6.32
N ALA A 345 -22.99 10.90 -5.29
CA ALA A 345 -22.29 9.61 -5.34
C ALA A 345 -22.83 8.65 -6.41
N ASP A 346 -24.12 8.78 -6.74
CA ASP A 346 -24.81 7.91 -7.69
C ASP A 346 -24.90 8.50 -9.11
N GLU A 347 -24.32 9.68 -9.32
CA GLU A 347 -24.38 10.42 -10.59
C GLU A 347 -23.02 10.89 -11.06
N ILE A 348 -22.00 10.05 -10.97
CA ILE A 348 -20.65 10.39 -11.45
C ILE A 348 -20.70 10.55 -12.98
N PRO A 349 -20.35 11.73 -13.52
CA PRO A 349 -20.41 11.96 -14.96
C PRO A 349 -19.33 11.17 -15.70
N VAL A 350 -19.74 10.29 -16.60
CA VAL A 350 -18.85 9.39 -17.34
C VAL A 350 -17.83 10.14 -18.19
N TYR A 351 -18.18 11.35 -18.69
CA TYR A 351 -17.23 12.18 -19.46
C TYR A 351 -15.98 12.55 -18.64
N ALA A 352 -16.13 12.79 -17.33
CA ALA A 352 -15.00 13.14 -16.47
C ALA A 352 -14.05 11.96 -16.26
N ILE A 353 -14.62 10.75 -16.08
CA ILE A 353 -13.86 9.51 -16.00
C ILE A 353 -13.13 9.24 -17.31
N LYS A 354 -13.82 9.39 -18.46
CA LYS A 354 -13.21 9.19 -19.79
C LYS A 354 -12.08 10.17 -20.06
N ASN A 355 -12.24 11.44 -19.67
CA ASN A 355 -11.19 12.45 -19.84
C ASN A 355 -9.94 12.07 -19.05
N TYR A 356 -10.08 11.76 -17.77
CA TYR A 356 -8.95 11.31 -16.94
C TYR A 356 -8.29 10.04 -17.50
N ALA A 357 -9.07 9.03 -17.88
CA ALA A 357 -8.56 7.79 -18.43
C ALA A 357 -7.81 8.00 -19.76
N ASN A 358 -8.33 8.86 -20.65
CA ASN A 358 -7.66 9.21 -21.90
C ASN A 358 -6.36 9.98 -21.65
N ASP A 359 -6.37 10.98 -20.76
CA ASP A 359 -5.18 11.75 -20.43
C ASP A 359 -4.09 10.86 -19.82
N LEU A 360 -4.47 9.92 -18.94
CA LEU A 360 -3.55 8.96 -18.35
C LEU A 360 -2.99 7.98 -19.40
N ALA A 361 -3.82 7.44 -20.30
CA ALA A 361 -3.37 6.58 -21.38
C ALA A 361 -2.40 7.29 -22.33
N HIS A 362 -2.72 8.54 -22.73
CA HIS A 362 -1.84 9.35 -23.55
C HIS A 362 -0.48 9.64 -22.90
N TRP A 363 -0.51 9.94 -21.59
CA TRP A 363 0.73 10.12 -20.84
C TRP A 363 1.57 8.84 -20.83
N CYS A 364 0.95 7.67 -20.62
CA CYS A 364 1.65 6.39 -20.67
C CYS A 364 2.31 6.16 -22.02
N ASP A 365 1.59 6.38 -23.11
CA ASP A 365 2.13 6.22 -24.49
C ASP A 365 3.34 7.15 -24.71
N LYS A 366 3.25 8.40 -24.28
CA LYS A 366 4.34 9.39 -24.40
C LYS A 366 5.57 8.98 -23.57
N GLN A 367 5.36 8.46 -22.36
CA GLN A 367 6.45 8.02 -21.49
C GLN A 367 7.13 6.74 -21.98
N SER A 368 6.38 5.77 -22.51
CA SER A 368 6.92 4.51 -23.02
C SER A 368 7.82 4.68 -24.24
N HIS A 369 7.66 5.77 -24.99
CA HIS A 369 8.52 6.10 -26.13
C HIS A 369 9.75 6.95 -25.75
N SER A 370 9.92 7.29 -24.46
CA SER A 370 11.12 8.01 -24.02
C SER A 370 12.31 7.06 -23.85
N ASN A 371 13.44 7.39 -24.45
CA ASN A 371 14.69 6.59 -24.40
C ASN A 371 15.28 6.44 -22.97
N GLN A 372 14.60 6.88 -21.95
CA GLN A 372 15.09 6.91 -20.55
C GLN A 372 14.43 5.86 -19.65
N SER A 373 13.43 5.11 -20.13
CA SER A 373 12.72 4.13 -19.29
C SER A 373 13.23 2.70 -19.51
N SER A 374 13.22 1.88 -18.47
CA SER A 374 13.52 0.45 -18.55
C SER A 374 12.44 -0.29 -19.33
N ASP A 375 12.77 -1.47 -19.85
CA ASP A 375 11.80 -2.34 -20.53
C ASP A 375 10.62 -2.69 -19.62
N GLU A 376 10.89 -3.01 -18.35
CA GLU A 376 9.87 -3.25 -17.33
C GLU A 376 8.91 -2.07 -17.20
N ARG A 377 9.47 -0.86 -17.08
CA ARG A 377 8.67 0.37 -16.98
C ARG A 377 7.79 0.59 -18.20
N ASN A 378 8.31 0.32 -19.40
CA ASN A 378 7.56 0.43 -20.64
C ASN A 378 6.40 -0.57 -20.70
N GLU A 379 6.64 -1.81 -20.26
CA GLU A 379 5.61 -2.85 -20.17
C GLU A 379 4.52 -2.45 -19.15
N GLN A 380 4.90 -1.95 -17.95
CA GLN A 380 3.97 -1.45 -16.95
C GLN A 380 3.11 -0.28 -17.48
N LEU A 381 3.72 0.68 -18.19
CA LEU A 381 2.99 1.81 -18.80
C LEU A 381 2.02 1.33 -19.89
N SER A 382 2.40 0.35 -20.68
CA SER A 382 1.53 -0.26 -21.71
C SER A 382 0.31 -0.93 -21.07
N VAL A 383 0.51 -1.69 -19.99
CA VAL A 383 -0.57 -2.32 -19.23
C VAL A 383 -1.50 -1.26 -18.61
N LEU A 384 -0.94 -0.21 -18.02
CA LEU A 384 -1.71 0.91 -17.46
C LEU A 384 -2.58 1.58 -18.54
N ALA A 385 -2.02 1.84 -19.72
CA ALA A 385 -2.77 2.39 -20.85
C ALA A 385 -3.89 1.44 -21.31
N SER A 386 -3.64 0.12 -21.29
CA SER A 386 -4.66 -0.87 -21.66
C SER A 386 -5.82 -0.90 -20.67
N PHE A 387 -5.56 -0.75 -19.35
CA PHE A 387 -6.60 -0.63 -18.33
C PHE A 387 -7.49 0.59 -18.58
N CYS A 388 -6.89 1.74 -18.84
CA CYS A 388 -7.64 2.95 -19.16
C CYS A 388 -8.55 2.77 -20.39
N ARG A 389 -8.02 2.18 -21.46
CA ARG A 389 -8.78 1.93 -22.69
C ARG A 389 -9.90 0.91 -22.49
N SER A 390 -9.65 -0.13 -21.69
CA SER A 390 -10.66 -1.13 -21.33
C SER A 390 -11.81 -0.49 -20.56
N LEU A 391 -11.50 0.39 -19.59
CA LEU A 391 -12.52 1.10 -18.84
C LEU A 391 -13.38 1.99 -19.75
N ILE A 392 -12.74 2.76 -20.64
CA ILE A 392 -13.47 3.63 -21.57
C ILE A 392 -14.44 2.82 -22.43
N LYS A 393 -14.03 1.64 -22.90
CA LYS A 393 -14.91 0.74 -23.68
C LYS A 393 -16.06 0.21 -22.84
N THR A 394 -15.80 -0.17 -21.59
CA THR A 394 -16.78 -0.74 -20.67
C THR A 394 -17.89 0.24 -20.34
N ILE A 395 -17.56 1.54 -20.17
CA ILE A 395 -18.52 2.58 -19.76
C ILE A 395 -19.00 3.46 -20.93
N LYS A 396 -18.73 3.05 -22.19
CA LYS A 396 -18.93 3.93 -23.38
C LYS A 396 -20.35 4.40 -23.58
N ASP A 397 -21.34 3.58 -23.24
CA ASP A 397 -22.76 3.79 -23.52
C ASP A 397 -23.52 4.40 -22.35
N LYS A 398 -22.83 4.73 -21.23
CA LYS A 398 -23.40 5.35 -20.02
C LYS A 398 -23.15 6.87 -20.04
N GLU A 399 -24.12 7.66 -19.56
CA GLU A 399 -23.96 9.10 -19.31
C GLU A 399 -23.46 9.38 -17.89
N SER A 400 -23.97 8.63 -16.90
CA SER A 400 -23.52 8.62 -15.51
C SER A 400 -23.31 7.20 -15.00
N ILE A 401 -22.58 7.07 -13.91
CA ILE A 401 -22.28 5.78 -13.26
C ILE A 401 -22.24 5.99 -11.75
N THR A 402 -22.67 4.98 -10.99
CA THR A 402 -22.56 5.03 -9.53
C THR A 402 -21.13 4.79 -9.06
N SER A 403 -20.81 5.22 -7.83
CA SER A 403 -19.51 4.92 -7.21
C SER A 403 -19.25 3.42 -7.13
N GLU A 404 -20.28 2.64 -6.80
CA GLU A 404 -20.18 1.18 -6.72
C GLU A 404 -19.88 0.56 -8.10
N GLU A 405 -20.66 0.91 -9.13
CA GLU A 405 -20.44 0.41 -10.48
C GLU A 405 -19.06 0.76 -11.05
N LEU A 406 -18.55 1.96 -10.74
CA LEU A 406 -17.20 2.35 -11.15
C LEU A 406 -16.13 1.48 -10.49
N LEU A 407 -16.21 1.28 -9.16
CA LEU A 407 -15.25 0.45 -8.44
C LEU A 407 -15.30 -1.01 -8.90
N VAL A 408 -16.50 -1.50 -9.19
CA VAL A 408 -16.74 -2.81 -9.80
C VAL A 408 -16.02 -2.94 -11.14
N ALA A 409 -16.19 -1.99 -12.04
CA ALA A 409 -15.52 -2.00 -13.33
C ALA A 409 -13.99 -1.94 -13.20
N VAL A 410 -13.49 -1.11 -12.27
CA VAL A 410 -12.07 -0.95 -11.98
C VAL A 410 -11.45 -2.25 -11.45
N ASP A 411 -12.09 -2.90 -10.47
CA ASP A 411 -11.61 -4.17 -9.91
C ASP A 411 -11.69 -5.33 -10.92
N GLY A 412 -12.67 -5.28 -11.82
CA GLY A 412 -12.76 -6.22 -12.94
C GLY A 412 -11.61 -6.10 -13.92
N ILE A 413 -11.17 -4.87 -14.19
CA ILE A 413 -10.10 -4.55 -15.14
C ILE A 413 -8.72 -4.75 -14.52
N TYR A 414 -8.55 -4.37 -13.24
CA TYR A 414 -7.28 -4.44 -12.55
C TYR A 414 -6.93 -5.89 -12.21
N GLN A 415 -6.11 -6.52 -13.04
CA GLN A 415 -5.65 -7.89 -12.86
C GLN A 415 -4.15 -7.91 -12.57
N PRO A 416 -3.67 -8.90 -11.79
CA PRO A 416 -2.24 -9.13 -11.62
C PRO A 416 -1.55 -9.39 -12.97
N HIS A 417 -0.39 -8.79 -13.17
CA HIS A 417 0.44 -8.97 -14.34
C HIS A 417 1.87 -9.32 -13.93
N SER A 418 2.52 -10.12 -14.74
CA SER A 418 3.95 -10.40 -14.61
C SER A 418 4.71 -9.52 -15.61
N PHE A 419 5.75 -8.84 -15.15
CA PHE A 419 6.53 -7.88 -15.93
C PHE A 419 7.95 -8.37 -16.14
N THR A 420 8.53 -8.04 -17.29
CA THR A 420 9.94 -8.33 -17.58
C THR A 420 10.84 -7.52 -16.64
N HIS A 421 11.46 -8.19 -15.66
CA HIS A 421 12.41 -7.57 -14.75
C HIS A 421 13.76 -7.36 -15.41
N PHE A 422 14.30 -8.45 -15.98
CA PHE A 422 15.49 -8.41 -16.80
C PHE A 422 15.30 -9.26 -18.07
N LYS A 423 15.91 -8.81 -19.17
CA LYS A 423 16.03 -9.62 -20.39
C LYS A 423 17.18 -10.60 -20.27
N ALA A 424 17.00 -11.79 -20.83
CA ALA A 424 18.07 -12.78 -20.95
C ALA A 424 19.25 -12.21 -21.77
N GLU A 425 20.44 -12.44 -21.30
CA GLU A 425 21.67 -12.04 -21.97
C GLU A 425 22.32 -13.21 -22.69
N LYS A 426 23.12 -12.89 -23.69
CA LYS A 426 23.93 -13.88 -24.36
C LYS A 426 24.84 -14.61 -23.37
N ASP A 427 25.03 -15.91 -23.58
CA ASP A 427 25.81 -16.82 -22.73
C ASP A 427 25.16 -17.19 -21.38
N SER A 428 23.88 -16.85 -21.17
CA SER A 428 23.05 -17.48 -20.14
C SER A 428 22.54 -18.86 -20.61
N HIS A 429 22.23 -19.75 -19.67
CA HIS A 429 21.49 -20.99 -20.00
C HIS A 429 20.06 -20.66 -20.46
N ASP A 430 19.46 -21.58 -21.21
CA ASP A 430 18.03 -21.51 -21.49
C ASP A 430 17.24 -21.87 -20.20
N PHE A 431 16.18 -21.12 -19.91
CA PHE A 431 15.33 -21.32 -18.75
C PHE A 431 13.89 -21.66 -19.14
N VAL A 432 13.28 -22.55 -18.36
CA VAL A 432 11.84 -22.85 -18.39
C VAL A 432 11.30 -22.89 -16.97
N SER A 433 10.02 -22.58 -16.76
CA SER A 433 9.42 -22.55 -15.43
C SER A 433 8.98 -23.93 -14.93
N SER A 434 8.82 -24.92 -15.82
CA SER A 434 8.38 -26.27 -15.46
C SER A 434 9.03 -27.32 -16.35
N ILE A 435 9.23 -28.50 -15.81
CA ILE A 435 9.71 -29.67 -16.55
C ILE A 435 8.74 -30.07 -17.70
N THR A 436 7.45 -29.76 -17.54
CA THR A 436 6.42 -30.04 -18.56
C THR A 436 6.59 -29.22 -19.84
N GLN A 437 7.39 -28.14 -19.78
CA GLN A 437 7.69 -27.25 -20.89
C GLN A 437 8.84 -27.75 -21.81
N LEU A 438 9.44 -28.89 -21.50
CA LEU A 438 10.41 -29.54 -22.39
C LEU A 438 9.68 -30.11 -23.62
N ALA A 439 9.84 -29.49 -24.78
CA ALA A 439 9.21 -29.96 -26.03
C ALA A 439 10.04 -31.05 -26.73
N ASP A 440 11.36 -31.06 -26.53
CA ASP A 440 12.27 -32.05 -27.11
C ASP A 440 12.96 -32.91 -26.04
N ASN A 441 13.58 -34.00 -26.47
CA ASN A 441 14.50 -34.75 -25.62
C ASN A 441 15.78 -33.94 -25.36
N VAL A 442 16.14 -33.81 -24.10
CA VAL A 442 17.26 -32.98 -23.61
C VAL A 442 18.32 -33.87 -22.98
N ASP A 443 19.60 -33.57 -23.20
CA ASP A 443 20.65 -34.40 -22.64
C ASP A 443 20.89 -34.10 -21.14
N ASN A 444 21.06 -32.84 -20.78
CA ASN A 444 21.43 -32.46 -19.43
C ASN A 444 20.52 -31.30 -18.93
N VAL A 445 19.89 -31.51 -17.79
CA VAL A 445 18.94 -30.57 -17.19
C VAL A 445 19.36 -30.25 -15.77
N CYS A 446 19.29 -28.97 -15.40
CA CYS A 446 19.38 -28.52 -14.03
C CYS A 446 18.00 -28.06 -13.57
N TRP A 447 17.48 -28.61 -12.47
CA TRP A 447 16.25 -28.14 -11.82
C TRP A 447 16.61 -27.35 -10.57
N LEU A 448 16.64 -26.05 -10.69
CA LEU A 448 16.96 -25.10 -9.63
C LEU A 448 15.68 -24.77 -8.85
N GLY A 449 15.59 -25.28 -7.63
CA GLY A 449 14.41 -25.13 -6.80
C GLY A 449 13.44 -26.30 -6.86
N CYS A 450 13.95 -27.52 -6.82
CA CYS A 450 13.12 -28.71 -6.66
C CYS A 450 12.65 -28.82 -5.20
N VAL A 451 11.83 -27.85 -4.75
CA VAL A 451 11.29 -27.75 -3.38
C VAL A 451 9.82 -27.36 -3.43
N GLY A 452 9.11 -27.68 -2.35
CA GLY A 452 7.67 -27.33 -2.21
C GLY A 452 6.78 -28.15 -3.12
N ASP A 453 5.48 -27.92 -2.97
CA ASP A 453 4.44 -28.54 -3.78
C ASP A 453 3.64 -27.44 -4.49
N SER A 454 3.87 -27.29 -5.78
CA SER A 454 3.09 -26.40 -6.65
C SER A 454 2.05 -27.18 -7.44
N LEU A 455 1.22 -27.97 -6.75
CA LEU A 455 0.12 -28.65 -7.43
C LEU A 455 -0.81 -27.61 -8.05
N PRO A 456 -1.21 -27.81 -9.31
CA PRO A 456 -2.19 -26.93 -9.95
C PRO A 456 -3.53 -27.00 -9.20
N PRO A 457 -4.25 -25.88 -9.05
CA PRO A 457 -5.56 -25.89 -8.42
C PRO A 457 -6.52 -26.82 -9.18
N TYR A 458 -7.26 -27.63 -8.46
CA TYR A 458 -8.28 -28.48 -9.08
C TYR A 458 -9.45 -27.63 -9.58
N PRO A 459 -9.76 -27.63 -10.90
CA PRO A 459 -10.71 -26.69 -11.48
C PRO A 459 -12.17 -26.92 -11.10
N PHE A 460 -12.50 -28.08 -10.52
CA PHE A 460 -13.86 -28.51 -10.17
C PHE A 460 -14.08 -28.68 -8.66
N ASP A 461 -13.32 -27.97 -7.80
CA ASP A 461 -13.46 -28.04 -6.34
C ASP A 461 -14.88 -27.65 -5.84
N PHE A 462 -15.64 -26.95 -6.66
CA PHE A 462 -17.01 -26.57 -6.37
C PHE A 462 -18.03 -27.69 -6.55
N LEU A 463 -17.66 -28.82 -7.21
CA LEU A 463 -18.49 -30.00 -7.39
C LEU A 463 -18.18 -31.07 -6.34
N ASN A 464 -19.21 -31.74 -5.85
CA ASN A 464 -19.02 -32.93 -5.02
C ASN A 464 -18.85 -34.20 -5.89
N ALA A 465 -18.43 -35.31 -5.26
CA ALA A 465 -18.15 -36.57 -5.97
C ALA A 465 -19.40 -37.18 -6.66
N GLU A 466 -20.58 -36.97 -6.10
CA GLU A 466 -21.83 -37.45 -6.69
C GLU A 466 -22.22 -36.67 -7.93
N GLU A 467 -22.10 -35.33 -7.91
CA GLU A 467 -22.30 -34.45 -9.07
C GLU A 467 -21.32 -34.83 -10.21
N ILE A 468 -20.04 -35.04 -9.90
CA ILE A 468 -19.05 -35.48 -10.90
C ILE A 468 -19.44 -36.84 -11.52
N ASN A 469 -19.88 -37.80 -10.71
CA ASN A 469 -20.25 -39.10 -11.21
C ASN A 469 -21.50 -39.05 -12.12
N ILE A 470 -22.48 -38.23 -11.79
CA ILE A 470 -23.69 -38.05 -12.61
C ILE A 470 -23.31 -37.37 -13.93
N LEU A 471 -22.57 -36.27 -13.87
CA LEU A 471 -22.12 -35.53 -15.07
C LEU A 471 -21.32 -36.42 -16.02
N ASN A 472 -20.40 -37.24 -15.48
CA ASN A 472 -19.63 -38.17 -16.29
C ASN A 472 -20.49 -39.26 -16.97
N LYS A 473 -21.53 -39.77 -16.28
CA LYS A 473 -22.50 -40.70 -16.89
C LYS A 473 -23.31 -40.06 -18.01
N GLU A 474 -23.51 -38.77 -17.95
CA GLU A 474 -24.23 -37.98 -18.95
C GLU A 474 -23.33 -37.45 -20.07
N GLY A 475 -22.02 -37.83 -20.07
CA GLY A 475 -21.09 -37.54 -21.15
C GLY A 475 -20.26 -36.25 -20.97
N VAL A 476 -20.25 -35.66 -19.76
CA VAL A 476 -19.27 -34.63 -19.40
C VAL A 476 -17.97 -35.32 -18.99
N HIS A 477 -16.86 -34.72 -19.27
CA HIS A 477 -15.54 -35.32 -19.02
C HIS A 477 -14.80 -34.60 -17.89
N ILE A 478 -15.09 -34.99 -16.66
CA ILE A 478 -14.48 -34.42 -15.44
C ILE A 478 -13.71 -35.51 -14.71
N LEU A 479 -12.44 -35.33 -14.50
CA LEU A 479 -11.62 -36.21 -13.64
C LEU A 479 -12.00 -35.98 -12.15
N SER A 480 -12.02 -37.05 -11.37
CA SER A 480 -12.08 -36.88 -9.91
C SER A 480 -10.81 -36.17 -9.40
N LYS A 481 -10.89 -35.53 -8.24
CA LYS A 481 -9.72 -34.84 -7.66
C LYS A 481 -8.49 -35.75 -7.47
N PRO A 482 -8.63 -37.00 -6.97
CA PRO A 482 -7.54 -37.95 -6.91
C PRO A 482 -6.97 -38.32 -8.29
N ASP A 483 -7.84 -38.56 -9.28
CA ASP A 483 -7.41 -38.94 -10.64
C ASP A 483 -6.70 -37.78 -11.31
N PHE A 484 -7.15 -36.54 -11.11
CA PHE A 484 -6.51 -35.32 -11.62
C PHE A 484 -5.06 -35.19 -11.12
N TYR A 485 -4.84 -35.35 -9.81
CA TYR A 485 -3.46 -35.27 -9.26
C TYR A 485 -2.62 -36.47 -9.63
N THR A 486 -3.20 -37.68 -9.72
CA THR A 486 -2.51 -38.88 -10.22
C THR A 486 -2.05 -38.67 -11.66
N GLN A 487 -2.92 -38.13 -12.51
CA GLN A 487 -2.59 -37.82 -13.89
C GLN A 487 -1.51 -36.71 -13.96
N TYR A 488 -1.63 -35.64 -13.18
CA TYR A 488 -0.62 -34.59 -13.15
C TYR A 488 0.76 -35.13 -12.75
N HIS A 489 0.79 -35.98 -11.73
CA HIS A 489 2.03 -36.64 -11.31
C HIS A 489 2.61 -37.53 -12.42
N GLN A 490 1.77 -38.29 -13.13
CA GLN A 490 2.22 -39.09 -14.29
C GLN A 490 2.82 -38.22 -15.39
N ILE A 491 2.25 -37.03 -15.65
CA ILE A 491 2.78 -36.09 -16.64
C ILE A 491 4.18 -35.59 -16.22
N LEU A 492 4.40 -35.33 -14.93
CA LEU A 492 5.73 -34.96 -14.42
C LEU A 492 6.73 -36.10 -14.64
N LEU A 493 6.36 -37.34 -14.31
CA LEU A 493 7.22 -38.54 -14.53
C LEU A 493 7.51 -38.76 -16.01
N ASP A 494 6.53 -38.58 -16.88
CA ASP A 494 6.74 -38.71 -18.34
C ASP A 494 7.63 -37.59 -18.87
N SER A 495 7.58 -36.41 -18.29
CA SER A 495 8.49 -35.32 -18.64
C SER A 495 9.94 -35.61 -18.21
N LEU A 496 10.16 -36.29 -17.09
CA LEU A 496 11.49 -36.75 -16.71
C LEU A 496 12.12 -37.72 -17.73
N LYS A 497 11.31 -38.55 -18.38
CA LYS A 497 11.77 -39.49 -19.43
C LYS A 497 12.35 -38.81 -20.68
N LYS A 498 12.13 -37.49 -20.84
CA LYS A 498 12.74 -36.69 -21.90
C LYS A 498 14.21 -36.36 -21.65
N ILE A 499 14.71 -36.57 -20.41
CA ILE A 499 16.09 -36.29 -20.04
C ILE A 499 16.96 -37.51 -20.31
N ASN A 500 17.97 -37.36 -21.20
CA ASN A 500 18.71 -38.49 -21.71
C ASN A 500 19.96 -38.88 -20.92
N LYS A 501 20.72 -37.91 -20.36
CA LYS A 501 22.04 -38.17 -19.75
C LYS A 501 22.09 -37.79 -18.28
N GLN A 502 21.77 -36.54 -17.90
CA GLN A 502 21.96 -36.04 -16.55
C GLN A 502 20.81 -35.17 -16.11
N LEU A 503 20.38 -35.40 -14.87
CA LEU A 503 19.47 -34.52 -14.12
C LEU A 503 20.13 -34.07 -12.84
N ILE A 504 20.31 -32.75 -12.70
CA ILE A 504 20.79 -32.12 -11.48
C ILE A 504 19.58 -31.51 -10.78
N LEU A 505 19.27 -31.94 -9.56
CA LEU A 505 18.26 -31.38 -8.70
C LEU A 505 18.93 -30.49 -7.65
N VAL A 506 18.49 -29.24 -7.54
CA VAL A 506 19.01 -28.29 -6.56
C VAL A 506 17.88 -27.94 -5.58
N CYS A 507 18.08 -28.30 -4.31
CA CYS A 507 17.11 -28.17 -3.26
C CYS A 507 17.65 -27.30 -2.12
N TRP A 508 16.76 -26.74 -1.31
CA TRP A 508 17.09 -25.99 -0.09
C TRP A 508 16.08 -26.22 1.01
N GLU A 509 16.51 -26.03 2.28
CA GLU A 509 15.65 -26.23 3.44
C GLU A 509 14.86 -24.97 3.81
N TYR A 510 15.40 -23.76 3.55
CA TYR A 510 14.81 -22.50 3.94
C TYR A 510 14.79 -21.49 2.79
N ASP A 511 13.66 -20.80 2.65
CA ASP A 511 13.52 -19.58 1.85
C ASP A 511 13.16 -18.42 2.79
N GLY A 512 14.11 -17.51 3.01
CA GLY A 512 14.01 -16.53 4.09
C GLY A 512 13.91 -17.22 5.46
N ASN A 513 12.80 -17.02 6.15
CA ASN A 513 12.50 -17.61 7.46
C ASN A 513 11.57 -18.83 7.36
N GLU A 514 11.09 -19.17 6.17
CA GLU A 514 10.15 -20.26 5.96
C GLU A 514 10.87 -21.57 5.59
N ARG A 515 10.53 -22.62 6.31
CA ARG A 515 11.02 -23.95 5.98
C ARG A 515 10.27 -24.48 4.77
N GLN A 516 11.01 -24.94 3.77
CA GLN A 516 10.46 -25.52 2.56
C GLN A 516 10.23 -27.03 2.73
N GLU A 517 9.14 -27.52 2.17
CA GLU A 517 8.86 -28.95 2.07
C GLU A 517 9.60 -29.54 0.89
N GLU A 518 9.85 -30.85 0.95
CA GLU A 518 10.44 -31.58 -0.16
C GLU A 518 9.43 -31.73 -1.32
N HIS A 519 9.88 -31.57 -2.54
CA HIS A 519 9.03 -31.80 -3.70
C HIS A 519 8.59 -33.28 -3.77
N PRO A 520 7.31 -33.62 -4.01
CA PRO A 520 6.80 -35.00 -4.04
C PRO A 520 7.61 -35.95 -4.92
N LEU A 521 8.10 -35.44 -6.05
CA LEU A 521 8.95 -36.17 -6.99
C LEU A 521 10.27 -36.64 -6.37
N LEU A 522 10.84 -35.87 -5.42
CA LEU A 522 12.03 -36.28 -4.65
C LEU A 522 11.75 -37.50 -3.79
N THR A 523 10.59 -37.56 -3.15
CA THR A 523 10.20 -38.73 -2.33
C THR A 523 10.11 -39.99 -3.15
N GLU A 524 9.57 -39.88 -4.37
CA GLU A 524 9.50 -41.03 -5.30
C GLU A 524 10.87 -41.43 -5.81
N LEU A 525 11.72 -40.49 -6.22
CA LEU A 525 13.09 -40.78 -6.63
C LEU A 525 13.91 -41.37 -5.48
N LYS A 526 13.73 -40.94 -4.24
CA LYS A 526 14.32 -41.55 -3.05
C LYS A 526 13.92 -43.03 -2.90
N THR A 527 12.63 -43.31 -3.08
CA THR A 527 12.09 -44.65 -2.99
C THR A 527 12.63 -45.55 -4.10
N LYS A 528 12.73 -45.02 -5.30
CA LYS A 528 13.24 -45.75 -6.47
C LYS A 528 14.74 -46.05 -6.36
N HIS A 529 15.55 -45.17 -5.80
CA HIS A 529 17.02 -45.27 -5.69
C HIS A 529 17.50 -45.47 -4.28
N GLN A 530 16.72 -46.14 -3.41
CA GLN A 530 16.94 -46.25 -1.98
C GLN A 530 18.38 -46.66 -1.60
N ASP A 531 18.96 -47.63 -2.28
CA ASP A 531 20.31 -48.16 -2.00
C ASP A 531 21.45 -47.22 -2.44
N GLN A 532 21.20 -46.33 -3.37
CA GLN A 532 22.22 -45.45 -3.97
C GLN A 532 21.99 -43.97 -3.58
N TRP A 533 20.90 -43.64 -2.89
CA TRP A 533 20.50 -42.27 -2.62
C TRP A 533 21.57 -41.42 -1.93
N THR A 534 22.22 -42.01 -0.90
CA THR A 534 23.30 -41.33 -0.18
C THR A 534 24.51 -40.96 -1.05
N GLN A 535 24.72 -41.68 -2.14
CA GLN A 535 25.81 -41.41 -3.09
C GLN A 535 25.41 -40.32 -4.12
N MET A 536 24.12 -40.14 -4.33
CA MET A 536 23.57 -39.16 -5.26
C MET A 536 23.39 -37.77 -4.62
N VAL A 537 23.37 -37.68 -3.29
CA VAL A 537 23.14 -36.43 -2.55
C VAL A 537 24.44 -35.79 -2.10
N ILE A 538 24.62 -34.54 -2.55
CA ILE A 538 25.75 -33.70 -2.13
C ILE A 538 25.18 -32.60 -1.22
N ASN A 539 25.51 -32.68 0.06
CA ASN A 539 25.07 -31.70 1.05
C ASN A 539 26.10 -30.58 1.16
N ASN A 540 25.57 -29.32 1.24
CA ASN A 540 26.37 -28.13 1.50
C ASN A 540 27.59 -27.96 0.57
N ALA A 541 27.42 -28.18 -0.71
CA ALA A 541 28.43 -27.86 -1.73
C ALA A 541 28.65 -26.31 -1.81
N ALA A 542 28.82 -25.69 -0.65
CA ALA A 542 29.08 -24.26 -0.59
C ALA A 542 30.41 -23.93 -1.28
N PRO A 543 30.47 -22.93 -2.15
CA PRO A 543 31.74 -22.35 -2.51
C PRO A 543 32.44 -21.93 -1.20
N ASN A 544 33.76 -22.00 -1.15
CA ASN A 544 34.59 -21.56 -0.02
C ASN A 544 34.42 -20.05 0.22
N ILE A 545 33.24 -19.63 0.62
CA ILE A 545 33.01 -18.31 1.14
C ILE A 545 33.62 -18.34 2.54
N LYS A 546 34.79 -17.72 2.72
CA LYS A 546 35.31 -17.43 4.04
C LYS A 546 34.20 -16.69 4.77
N GLU A 547 33.51 -17.37 5.68
CA GLU A 547 32.61 -16.73 6.63
C GLU A 547 33.44 -15.76 7.49
N SER A 548 33.56 -14.53 7.05
CA SER A 548 33.96 -13.48 7.96
C SER A 548 32.74 -13.12 8.79
N ARG A 549 32.49 -13.86 9.83
CA ARG A 549 31.58 -13.43 10.90
C ARG A 549 32.29 -12.29 11.64
N GLU A 550 32.22 -11.11 11.10
CA GLU A 550 32.49 -9.93 11.91
C GLU A 550 31.41 -9.90 13.00
N LYS A 551 31.84 -10.12 14.24
CA LYS A 551 30.99 -9.84 15.38
C LYS A 551 30.56 -8.38 15.27
N VAL A 552 29.28 -8.13 15.14
CA VAL A 552 28.73 -6.78 15.28
C VAL A 552 29.23 -6.27 16.62
N GLN A 553 30.19 -5.36 16.62
CA GLN A 553 30.63 -4.69 17.83
C GLN A 553 29.41 -3.95 18.38
N GLU A 554 29.07 -4.22 19.64
CA GLU A 554 28.08 -3.41 20.33
C GLU A 554 28.59 -1.97 20.30
N LEU A 555 27.87 -1.11 19.62
CA LEU A 555 28.16 0.32 19.58
C LEU A 555 28.01 0.86 20.99
N ASN A 556 29.09 1.30 21.60
CA ASN A 556 29.09 1.96 22.89
C ASN A 556 28.56 3.38 22.68
N ILE A 557 27.23 3.52 22.71
CA ILE A 557 26.53 4.79 22.52
C ILE A 557 26.73 5.60 23.80
N LYS A 558 27.43 6.73 23.69
CA LYS A 558 27.59 7.65 24.81
C LYS A 558 26.41 8.60 24.89
N PRO A 559 25.95 8.94 26.11
CA PRO A 559 24.83 9.87 26.29
C PRO A 559 25.17 11.33 25.93
N ASN A 560 26.46 11.62 25.77
CA ASN A 560 26.94 12.98 25.50
C ASN A 560 27.84 12.99 24.28
N TYR A 561 27.63 14.00 23.45
CA TYR A 561 28.42 14.22 22.23
C TYR A 561 29.18 15.54 22.35
N GLN A 562 30.45 15.54 22.00
CA GLN A 562 31.25 16.75 21.81
C GLN A 562 31.38 17.02 20.31
N LEU A 563 30.68 18.00 19.83
CA LEU A 563 30.66 18.40 18.42
C LEU A 563 31.51 19.67 18.20
N ASP A 564 31.79 19.94 16.95
CA ASP A 564 32.49 21.18 16.56
C ASP A 564 31.60 22.40 16.88
N SER A 565 32.03 23.21 17.82
CA SER A 565 31.27 24.37 18.30
C SER A 565 31.05 25.43 17.21
N ASP A 566 31.97 25.56 16.23
CA ASP A 566 31.85 26.57 15.19
C ASP A 566 30.82 26.12 14.13
N LYS A 567 30.78 24.82 13.83
CA LYS A 567 29.75 24.25 12.99
C LYS A 567 28.36 24.39 13.62
N LEU A 568 28.23 24.10 14.92
CA LEU A 568 26.94 24.27 15.61
C LEU A 568 26.49 25.74 15.67
N LYS A 569 27.44 26.68 15.87
CA LYS A 569 27.12 28.11 15.85
C LYS A 569 26.67 28.60 14.48
N SER A 570 27.15 27.95 13.39
CA SER A 570 26.70 28.26 12.03
C SER A 570 25.28 27.82 11.73
N LEU A 571 24.77 26.81 12.46
CA LEU A 571 23.41 26.28 12.37
C LEU A 571 22.43 27.08 13.24
N LYS A 572 22.40 28.40 13.12
CA LYS A 572 21.50 29.24 13.93
C LYS A 572 20.08 29.17 13.42
N ARG A 573 19.13 28.87 14.30
CA ARG A 573 17.71 29.04 14.05
C ARG A 573 17.39 30.54 14.02
N LYS A 574 16.50 30.96 13.09
CA LYS A 574 16.10 32.37 12.96
C LYS A 574 15.19 32.81 14.11
N MET A 575 14.32 31.92 14.59
CA MET A 575 13.28 32.24 15.55
C MET A 575 12.94 31.03 16.41
N GLU A 576 12.86 31.18 17.71
CA GLU A 576 12.44 30.11 18.64
C GLU A 576 10.92 30.05 18.77
N SER A 577 10.39 28.92 19.21
CA SER A 577 8.98 28.69 19.51
C SER A 577 8.85 27.97 20.86
N ASN A 578 7.64 27.91 21.41
CA ASN A 578 7.41 27.15 22.65
C ASN A 578 7.87 25.68 22.51
N SER A 579 7.57 25.02 21.39
CA SER A 579 8.00 23.64 21.15
C SER A 579 9.50 23.49 21.05
N SER A 580 10.20 24.40 20.34
CA SER A 580 11.66 24.33 20.23
C SER A 580 12.37 24.56 21.55
N ILE A 581 11.90 25.53 22.34
CA ILE A 581 12.45 25.80 23.67
C ILE A 581 12.23 24.59 24.59
N SER A 582 11.01 24.01 24.56
CA SER A 582 10.70 22.81 25.31
C SER A 582 11.62 21.65 24.95
N THR A 583 11.82 21.40 23.66
CA THR A 583 12.72 20.34 23.18
C THR A 583 14.16 20.60 23.59
N LEU A 584 14.66 21.83 23.47
CA LEU A 584 16.01 22.19 23.90
C LEU A 584 16.23 21.93 25.38
N ILE A 585 15.29 22.34 26.24
CA ILE A 585 15.37 22.15 27.68
C ILE A 585 15.37 20.67 28.04
N GLN A 586 14.55 19.86 27.34
CA GLN A 586 14.36 18.45 27.65
C GLN A 586 15.47 17.56 27.06
N CYS A 587 15.82 17.75 25.81
CA CYS A 587 16.82 16.96 25.09
C CYS A 587 17.55 17.83 24.04
N PRO A 588 18.73 18.36 24.34
CA PRO A 588 19.53 19.11 23.40
C PRO A 588 19.88 18.34 22.12
N PHE A 589 19.95 17.02 22.20
CA PHE A 589 20.20 16.16 21.03
C PHE A 589 19.04 16.22 20.04
N ASP A 590 17.80 16.01 20.50
CA ASP A 590 16.61 16.10 19.66
C ASP A 590 16.43 17.51 19.08
N TYR A 591 16.70 18.54 19.87
CA TYR A 591 16.71 19.91 19.38
C TYR A 591 17.72 20.13 18.26
N THR A 592 18.92 19.56 18.40
CA THR A 592 19.96 19.67 17.38
C THR A 592 19.53 18.98 16.08
N LEU A 593 18.96 17.79 16.17
CA LEU A 593 18.46 17.05 14.99
C LEU A 593 17.27 17.76 14.33
N GLU A 594 16.23 18.05 15.11
CA GLU A 594 14.96 18.53 14.56
C GLU A 594 15.00 19.99 14.13
N TYR A 595 15.60 20.87 14.98
CA TYR A 595 15.50 22.31 14.79
C TYR A 595 16.75 22.95 14.17
N LEU A 596 17.95 22.42 14.41
CA LEU A 596 19.17 22.94 13.82
C LEU A 596 19.49 22.25 12.48
N LEU A 597 19.47 20.93 12.46
CA LEU A 597 19.75 20.15 11.25
C LEU A 597 18.52 19.92 10.37
N GLN A 598 17.33 20.25 10.85
CA GLN A 598 16.04 20.05 10.19
C GLN A 598 15.79 18.59 9.77
N LEU A 599 16.36 17.64 10.50
CA LEU A 599 16.13 16.22 10.32
C LEU A 599 14.83 15.86 11.04
N LYS A 600 13.79 15.63 10.26
CA LYS A 600 12.49 15.19 10.75
C LYS A 600 12.22 13.77 10.29
N GLU A 601 11.49 13.01 11.10
CA GLU A 601 10.95 11.74 10.64
C GLU A 601 10.14 11.96 9.35
N PRO A 602 10.29 11.07 8.35
CA PRO A 602 9.49 11.16 7.15
C PRO A 602 8.01 10.90 7.51
N THR A 603 7.23 11.98 7.60
CA THR A 603 5.78 11.92 7.85
C THR A 603 4.97 11.79 6.56
N ILE A 604 5.64 11.56 5.43
CA ILE A 604 5.00 11.39 4.13
C ILE A 604 4.15 10.12 4.17
N GLY A 605 2.87 10.25 3.94
CA GLY A 605 1.93 9.13 3.87
C GLY A 605 1.07 8.91 5.11
N GLN A 606 1.16 9.76 6.13
CA GLN A 606 0.30 9.65 7.31
C GLN A 606 -0.55 10.90 7.50
N LEU A 607 -1.86 10.71 7.55
CA LEU A 607 -2.78 11.71 8.07
C LEU A 607 -2.65 11.77 9.60
N ALA A 608 -3.00 12.92 10.17
CA ALA A 608 -3.04 13.06 11.62
C ALA A 608 -3.98 12.03 12.27
N ASP A 609 -3.62 11.54 13.47
CA ASP A 609 -4.52 10.70 14.24
C ASP A 609 -5.85 11.41 14.55
N LEU A 610 -6.87 10.63 14.93
CA LEU A 610 -8.22 11.18 15.17
C LEU A 610 -8.26 12.28 16.26
N ASP A 611 -7.49 12.14 17.32
CA ASP A 611 -7.50 13.13 18.42
C ASP A 611 -6.88 14.44 17.96
N LYS A 612 -5.78 14.39 17.24
CA LYS A 612 -5.16 15.56 16.63
C LYS A 612 -6.08 16.17 15.57
N THR A 613 -6.73 15.36 14.76
CA THR A 613 -7.69 15.82 13.74
C THR A 613 -8.87 16.54 14.40
N LYS A 614 -9.48 15.96 15.44
CA LYS A 614 -10.55 16.63 16.21
C LYS A 614 -10.09 17.98 16.78
N GLY A 615 -8.85 18.05 17.27
CA GLY A 615 -8.24 19.31 17.73
C GLY A 615 -8.15 20.34 16.61
N LEU A 616 -7.58 19.98 15.46
CA LEU A 616 -7.44 20.87 14.32
C LEU A 616 -8.79 21.41 13.81
N VAL A 617 -9.81 20.55 13.73
CA VAL A 617 -11.16 20.94 13.37
C VAL A 617 -11.79 21.88 14.38
N ALA A 618 -11.62 21.61 15.69
CA ALA A 618 -12.14 22.46 16.75
C ALA A 618 -11.53 23.87 16.72
N HIS A 619 -10.22 23.97 16.54
CA HIS A 619 -9.53 25.26 16.39
C HIS A 619 -10.06 25.99 15.15
N ARG A 620 -10.16 25.32 13.99
CA ARG A 620 -10.65 25.93 12.74
C ARG A 620 -12.09 26.42 12.86
N PHE A 621 -12.95 25.65 13.50
CA PHE A 621 -14.33 26.03 13.75
C PHE A 621 -14.44 27.31 14.58
N ILE A 622 -13.71 27.40 15.72
CA ILE A 622 -13.70 28.61 16.56
C ILE A 622 -13.07 29.79 15.81
N GLU A 623 -11.97 29.57 15.10
CA GLU A 623 -11.33 30.58 14.26
C GLU A 623 -12.32 31.20 13.26
N ASN A 624 -13.09 30.38 12.55
CA ASN A 624 -14.09 30.84 11.59
C ASN A 624 -15.19 31.66 12.27
N LEU A 625 -15.61 31.30 13.47
CA LEU A 625 -16.59 32.05 14.23
C LEU A 625 -16.06 33.41 14.71
N VAL A 626 -14.82 33.43 15.23
CA VAL A 626 -14.19 34.67 15.72
C VAL A 626 -13.92 35.62 14.56
N LYS A 627 -13.34 35.15 13.47
CA LYS A 627 -13.06 35.97 12.28
C LYS A 627 -14.34 36.49 11.61
N GLY A 628 -15.43 35.70 11.63
CA GLY A 628 -16.70 36.07 11.04
C GLY A 628 -17.52 37.09 11.88
N TYR A 629 -17.42 37.07 13.19
CA TYR A 629 -18.27 37.84 14.10
C TYR A 629 -17.53 38.74 15.08
N GLN A 630 -16.22 38.55 15.25
CA GLN A 630 -15.35 39.31 16.15
C GLN A 630 -15.97 39.43 17.57
N SER A 631 -16.02 40.62 18.13
CA SER A 631 -16.57 40.87 19.49
C SER A 631 -18.05 40.44 19.66
N MET A 632 -18.82 40.37 18.57
CA MET A 632 -20.23 39.92 18.59
C MET A 632 -20.36 38.36 18.54
N MET A 633 -19.24 37.60 18.49
CA MET A 633 -19.28 36.15 18.38
C MET A 633 -20.13 35.49 19.47
N PRO A 634 -20.02 35.83 20.77
CA PRO A 634 -20.78 35.16 21.82
C PRO A 634 -22.32 35.35 21.66
N GLU A 635 -22.74 36.54 21.26
CA GLU A 635 -24.16 36.86 21.07
C GLU A 635 -24.72 36.19 19.83
N LYS A 636 -23.99 36.19 18.74
CA LYS A 636 -24.36 35.54 17.50
C LYS A 636 -24.49 34.04 17.66
N LEU A 637 -23.52 33.42 18.32
CA LEU A 637 -23.54 31.96 18.52
C LEU A 637 -24.70 31.52 19.44
N LYS A 638 -25.10 32.33 20.43
CA LYS A 638 -26.28 32.07 21.25
C LYS A 638 -27.58 32.11 20.44
N GLN A 639 -27.66 32.89 19.37
CA GLN A 639 -28.83 33.01 18.49
C GLN A 639 -28.91 31.88 17.44
N MET A 640 -27.77 31.21 17.11
CA MET A 640 -27.73 30.16 16.10
C MET A 640 -28.44 28.89 16.55
N THR A 641 -29.15 28.27 15.61
CA THR A 641 -29.73 26.94 15.79
C THR A 641 -28.63 25.86 15.80
N ASP A 642 -28.98 24.68 16.24
CA ASP A 642 -28.06 23.55 16.20
C ASP A 642 -27.70 23.14 14.77
N ASP A 643 -28.66 23.22 13.84
CA ASP A 643 -28.43 22.92 12.43
C ASP A 643 -27.46 23.90 11.77
N GLU A 644 -27.58 25.21 12.09
CA GLU A 644 -26.66 26.23 11.58
C GLU A 644 -25.22 26.01 12.11
N LEU A 645 -25.09 25.56 13.35
CA LEU A 645 -23.78 25.19 13.92
C LEU A 645 -23.23 23.92 13.26
N ASP A 646 -24.08 22.94 13.02
CA ASP A 646 -23.66 21.69 12.37
C ASP A 646 -23.13 21.93 10.95
N VAL A 647 -23.76 22.79 10.15
CA VAL A 647 -23.25 23.21 8.84
C VAL A 647 -21.85 23.82 8.93
N ARG A 648 -21.60 24.67 9.95
CA ARG A 648 -20.28 25.30 10.15
C ARG A 648 -19.22 24.34 10.65
N ILE A 649 -19.62 23.37 11.47
CA ILE A 649 -18.73 22.29 11.92
C ILE A 649 -18.38 21.39 10.73
N GLU A 650 -19.37 21.06 9.89
CA GLU A 650 -19.13 20.30 8.64
C GLU A 650 -18.14 21.01 7.71
N ASP A 651 -18.26 22.32 7.56
CA ASP A 651 -17.32 23.12 6.77
C ASP A 651 -15.89 23.04 7.37
N ALA A 652 -15.75 23.13 8.69
CA ALA A 652 -14.47 22.97 9.35
C ALA A 652 -13.90 21.53 9.20
N ILE A 653 -14.77 20.50 9.23
CA ILE A 653 -14.39 19.11 8.98
C ILE A 653 -13.84 18.96 7.56
N ASN A 654 -14.50 19.51 6.56
CA ASN A 654 -14.03 19.47 5.17
C ASN A 654 -12.66 20.14 5.00
N GLN A 655 -12.39 21.19 5.75
CA GLN A 655 -11.14 21.94 5.68
C GLN A 655 -9.97 21.30 6.42
N LYS A 656 -10.21 20.65 7.57
CA LYS A 656 -9.14 20.19 8.49
C LYS A 656 -9.29 18.74 8.96
N GLY A 657 -10.38 18.08 8.65
CA GLY A 657 -10.70 16.77 9.19
C GLY A 657 -11.44 15.87 8.21
N ALA A 658 -11.08 15.90 6.94
CA ALA A 658 -11.78 15.15 5.88
C ALA A 658 -11.86 13.63 6.15
N ILE A 659 -10.98 13.09 6.99
CA ILE A 659 -11.06 11.70 7.48
C ILE A 659 -12.38 11.40 8.19
N LEU A 660 -12.96 12.35 8.91
CA LEU A 660 -14.23 12.20 9.61
C LEU A 660 -15.44 12.08 8.67
N GLN A 661 -15.27 12.37 7.38
CA GLN A 661 -16.32 12.19 6.36
C GLN A 661 -16.45 10.73 5.90
N LEU A 662 -15.46 9.89 6.19
CA LEU A 662 -15.47 8.49 5.78
C LEU A 662 -16.53 7.69 6.54
N PRO A 663 -17.19 6.71 5.88
CA PRO A 663 -18.29 5.95 6.47
C PRO A 663 -17.93 5.25 7.79
N GLU A 664 -16.70 4.74 7.91
CA GLU A 664 -16.19 4.08 9.11
C GLU A 664 -16.12 4.98 10.34
N TYR A 665 -16.04 6.31 10.16
CA TYR A 665 -15.97 7.28 11.26
C TYR A 665 -17.30 8.00 11.52
N LYS A 666 -18.41 7.51 10.97
CA LYS A 666 -19.73 8.15 11.11
C LYS A 666 -20.16 8.37 12.56
N MET A 667 -19.90 7.40 13.43
CA MET A 667 -20.24 7.50 14.85
C MET A 667 -19.36 8.52 15.58
N GLU A 668 -18.05 8.48 15.33
CA GLU A 668 -17.10 9.44 15.85
C GLU A 668 -17.42 10.85 15.40
N LYS A 669 -17.78 11.05 14.16
CA LYS A 669 -18.19 12.33 13.61
C LYS A 669 -19.39 12.89 14.37
N GLN A 670 -20.44 12.09 14.57
CA GLN A 670 -21.64 12.53 15.28
C GLN A 670 -21.36 12.90 16.74
N GLN A 671 -20.55 12.09 17.44
CA GLN A 671 -20.13 12.38 18.82
C GLN A 671 -19.29 13.65 18.90
N PHE A 672 -18.34 13.78 17.97
CA PHE A 672 -17.48 14.95 17.85
C PHE A 672 -18.29 16.23 17.63
N MET A 673 -19.21 16.25 16.65
CA MET A 673 -20.06 17.41 16.36
C MET A 673 -20.91 17.81 17.56
N THR A 674 -21.52 16.81 18.22
CA THR A 674 -22.32 17.07 19.44
C THR A 674 -21.48 17.68 20.56
N THR A 675 -20.26 17.17 20.76
CA THR A 675 -19.32 17.65 21.79
C THR A 675 -18.85 19.07 21.46
N LEU A 676 -18.44 19.31 20.21
CA LEU A 676 -17.93 20.61 19.78
C LEU A 676 -19.01 21.70 19.86
N ARG A 677 -20.24 21.43 19.43
CA ARG A 677 -21.39 22.32 19.54
C ARG A 677 -21.68 22.74 20.97
N LYS A 678 -21.76 21.77 21.90
CA LYS A 678 -21.92 22.04 23.33
C LYS A 678 -20.77 22.86 23.89
N SER A 679 -19.54 22.50 23.51
CA SER A 679 -18.33 23.17 23.96
C SER A 679 -18.29 24.63 23.52
N ALA A 680 -18.65 24.91 22.26
CA ALA A 680 -18.70 26.29 21.76
C ALA A 680 -19.72 27.17 22.50
N ARG A 681 -20.90 26.64 22.85
CA ARG A 681 -21.89 27.35 23.65
C ARG A 681 -21.36 27.66 25.05
N VAL A 682 -20.71 26.68 25.70
CA VAL A 682 -20.10 26.87 27.03
C VAL A 682 -18.95 27.89 26.96
N LEU A 683 -18.15 27.88 25.90
CA LEU A 683 -17.08 28.90 25.72
C LEU A 683 -17.68 30.31 25.67
N CYS A 684 -18.80 30.51 24.98
CA CYS A 684 -19.49 31.78 24.92
C CYS A 684 -20.06 32.20 26.28
N ASP A 685 -20.59 31.24 27.07
CA ASP A 685 -21.05 31.53 28.46
C ASP A 685 -19.89 31.97 29.34
N ILE A 686 -18.74 31.32 29.26
CA ILE A 686 -17.51 31.70 29.97
C ILE A 686 -17.05 33.12 29.59
N ILE A 687 -16.97 33.42 28.30
CA ILE A 687 -16.56 34.72 27.78
C ILE A 687 -17.51 35.82 28.30
N THR A 688 -18.81 35.56 28.30
CA THR A 688 -19.81 36.47 28.80
C THR A 688 -19.71 36.64 30.33
N GLU A 689 -19.53 35.55 31.10
CA GLU A 689 -19.37 35.55 32.52
C GLU A 689 -18.15 36.37 32.97
N LEU A 690 -17.03 36.20 32.28
CA LEU A 690 -15.79 36.92 32.53
C LEU A 690 -15.77 38.36 32.02
N LYS A 691 -16.85 38.83 31.38
CA LYS A 691 -16.97 40.15 30.72
C LYS A 691 -15.84 40.42 29.74
N LEU A 692 -15.53 39.40 28.91
CA LEU A 692 -14.51 39.46 27.89
C LEU A 692 -15.14 39.63 26.50
N GLN A 693 -14.36 40.14 25.55
CA GLN A 693 -14.72 40.16 24.16
C GLN A 693 -13.60 39.58 23.30
N PRO A 694 -13.91 38.70 22.33
CA PRO A 694 -12.94 38.22 21.37
C PRO A 694 -12.37 39.35 20.49
N VAL A 695 -11.03 39.34 20.38
CA VAL A 695 -10.31 40.31 19.54
C VAL A 695 -9.80 39.61 18.31
N ASP A 696 -9.13 38.46 18.49
CA ASP A 696 -8.51 37.71 17.40
C ASP A 696 -8.33 36.23 17.78
N CYS A 697 -8.06 35.42 16.79
CA CYS A 697 -7.88 33.97 16.94
C CYS A 697 -6.75 33.49 16.01
N GLU A 698 -5.97 32.48 16.45
CA GLU A 698 -4.82 31.92 15.72
C GLU A 698 -3.81 33.00 15.33
N VAL A 699 -3.44 33.84 16.33
CA VAL A 699 -2.58 35.01 16.11
C VAL A 699 -1.12 34.61 16.14
N LYS A 700 -0.44 34.86 15.03
CA LYS A 700 1.02 34.74 14.95
C LYS A 700 1.68 36.01 15.47
N MET A 701 2.38 35.91 16.57
CA MET A 701 3.11 37.01 17.21
C MET A 701 4.61 36.78 17.11
N GLU A 702 5.31 37.70 16.45
CA GLU A 702 6.77 37.70 16.36
C GLU A 702 7.32 38.83 17.25
N VAL A 703 8.09 38.45 18.27
CA VAL A 703 8.63 39.37 19.26
C VAL A 703 10.06 38.97 19.62
N ASP A 704 10.78 39.94 20.24
CA ASP A 704 12.10 39.66 20.79
C ASP A 704 11.98 39.52 22.31
N LEU A 705 12.19 38.32 22.82
CA LEU A 705 12.15 38.02 24.24
C LEU A 705 13.55 38.12 24.87
N ASP A 706 13.69 38.82 25.99
CA ASP A 706 14.96 38.92 26.71
C ASP A 706 15.58 37.57 27.01
N ILE A 707 16.88 37.39 26.69
CA ILE A 707 17.67 36.14 26.85
C ILE A 707 17.36 35.10 25.76
N ILE A 708 16.09 34.91 25.32
CA ILE A 708 15.71 33.96 24.31
C ILE A 708 16.00 34.51 22.91
N GLY A 709 15.79 35.81 22.70
CA GLY A 709 15.87 36.45 21.40
C GLY A 709 14.56 36.35 20.61
N ALA A 710 14.68 36.28 19.28
CA ALA A 710 13.51 36.24 18.41
C ALA A 710 12.64 34.98 18.71
N PHE A 711 11.39 35.25 19.00
CA PHE A 711 10.41 34.25 19.42
C PHE A 711 9.10 34.38 18.65
N GLU A 712 8.55 33.26 18.26
CA GLU A 712 7.24 33.13 17.60
C GLU A 712 6.24 32.45 18.52
N ALA A 713 5.11 33.12 18.76
CA ALA A 713 3.97 32.53 19.46
C ALA A 713 2.78 32.43 18.48
N ASN A 714 2.08 31.31 18.52
CA ASN A 714 0.75 31.15 17.91
C ASN A 714 -0.27 31.02 19.04
N VAL A 715 -1.08 32.08 19.22
CA VAL A 715 -2.05 32.16 20.31
C VAL A 715 -3.42 31.80 19.77
N ASP A 716 -4.06 30.75 20.35
CA ASP A 716 -5.32 30.22 19.83
C ASP A 716 -6.46 31.25 19.92
N MET A 717 -6.60 31.98 21.03
CA MET A 717 -7.61 33.02 21.17
C MET A 717 -7.14 34.17 22.07
N VAL A 718 -7.31 35.37 21.55
CA VAL A 718 -7.03 36.63 22.28
C VAL A 718 -8.33 37.34 22.60
N LEU A 719 -8.50 37.70 23.87
CA LEU A 719 -9.67 38.42 24.36
C LEU A 719 -9.24 39.71 25.06
N GLN A 720 -10.14 40.67 25.17
CA GLN A 720 -9.98 41.88 25.94
C GLN A 720 -11.07 42.00 27.02
N GLU A 721 -10.78 42.66 28.14
CA GLU A 721 -11.82 43.04 29.11
C GLU A 721 -12.69 44.15 28.53
N VAL A 722 -14.02 43.98 28.62
CA VAL A 722 -14.99 45.00 28.13
C VAL A 722 -14.81 46.33 28.83
N GLY A 723 -14.42 46.35 30.09
CA GLY A 723 -14.23 47.58 30.89
C GLY A 723 -12.81 48.19 30.79
N ASN A 724 -11.84 47.49 30.23
CA ASN A 724 -10.45 47.96 30.10
C ASN A 724 -9.77 47.32 28.88
N PRO A 725 -9.80 47.97 27.71
CA PRO A 725 -9.24 47.44 26.47
C PRO A 725 -7.74 47.16 26.47
N SER A 726 -6.98 47.73 27.44
CA SER A 726 -5.56 47.46 27.61
C SER A 726 -5.27 46.15 28.33
N ASN A 727 -6.31 45.52 28.92
CA ASN A 727 -6.21 44.23 29.58
C ASN A 727 -6.54 43.08 28.61
N TYR A 728 -5.56 42.24 28.35
CA TYR A 728 -5.68 41.07 27.46
C TYR A 728 -5.77 39.77 28.26
N VAL A 729 -6.51 38.83 27.74
CA VAL A 729 -6.66 37.45 28.24
C VAL A 729 -6.38 36.47 27.09
N LEU A 730 -5.64 35.43 27.39
CA LEU A 730 -5.29 34.42 26.39
C LEU A 730 -5.90 33.07 26.78
N PHE A 731 -6.60 32.46 25.79
CA PHE A 731 -7.07 31.10 25.94
C PHE A 731 -6.31 30.21 24.94
N ASP A 732 -5.84 29.06 25.43
CA ASP A 732 -5.19 28.03 24.68
C ASP A 732 -6.12 26.81 24.63
N PHE A 733 -6.46 26.35 23.41
CA PHE A 733 -7.45 25.33 23.18
C PHE A 733 -6.82 23.92 23.16
N LYS A 734 -7.50 22.97 23.79
CA LYS A 734 -7.04 21.59 23.83
C LYS A 734 -8.20 20.62 23.63
N TRP A 735 -8.01 19.71 22.68
CA TRP A 735 -8.87 18.54 22.53
C TRP A 735 -8.28 17.38 23.32
N SER A 736 -8.52 17.34 24.62
CA SER A 736 -7.96 16.33 25.53
C SER A 736 -8.83 16.15 26.77
N GLU A 737 -8.94 14.91 27.21
CA GLU A 737 -9.56 14.56 28.48
C GLU A 737 -8.55 14.43 29.64
N LEU A 738 -7.24 14.55 29.33
CA LEU A 738 -6.18 14.35 30.32
C LEU A 738 -6.12 15.45 31.38
N ASP A 739 -5.84 15.04 32.61
CA ASP A 739 -5.63 15.96 33.73
C ASP A 739 -4.23 16.59 33.76
N SER A 740 -3.42 16.33 32.73
CA SER A 740 -2.05 16.84 32.63
C SER A 740 -1.97 18.36 32.59
N PHE A 741 -2.96 19.02 31.95
CA PHE A 741 -3.02 20.48 31.87
C PHE A 741 -3.36 21.12 33.23
N GLU A 742 -4.33 20.55 33.95
CA GLU A 742 -4.62 20.96 35.32
C GLU A 742 -3.39 20.78 36.23
N LYS A 743 -2.72 19.64 36.13
CA LYS A 743 -1.50 19.34 36.85
C LYS A 743 -0.37 20.31 36.53
N SER A 744 -0.18 20.70 35.27
CA SER A 744 0.85 21.66 34.85
C SER A 744 0.61 23.05 35.47
N LEU A 745 -0.64 23.49 35.54
CA LEU A 745 -1.01 24.72 36.25
C LEU A 745 -0.77 24.62 37.75
N LYS A 746 -1.18 23.52 38.39
CA LYS A 746 -1.02 23.25 39.80
C LYS A 746 0.42 23.22 40.27
N GLU A 747 1.30 22.63 39.42
CA GLU A 747 2.72 22.56 39.70
C GLU A 747 3.51 23.78 39.17
N LYS A 748 2.83 24.81 38.64
CA LYS A 748 3.41 26.01 38.01
C LYS A 748 4.46 25.64 36.97
N ARG A 749 4.03 24.84 35.96
CA ARG A 749 4.85 24.32 34.87
C ARG A 749 4.23 24.56 33.49
N ALA A 750 3.21 25.41 33.40
CA ALA A 750 2.52 25.73 32.15
C ALA A 750 3.37 26.72 31.32
N MET A 751 4.49 26.22 30.77
CA MET A 751 5.49 27.02 30.04
C MET A 751 4.88 27.75 28.85
N GLN A 752 4.00 27.08 28.07
CA GLN A 752 3.34 27.66 26.90
C GLN A 752 2.57 28.95 27.28
N LEU A 753 1.74 28.89 28.30
CA LEU A 753 0.94 30.03 28.73
C LEU A 753 1.80 31.20 29.21
N GLU A 754 2.91 30.91 29.89
CA GLU A 754 3.82 31.94 30.40
C GLU A 754 4.57 32.64 29.27
N LEU A 755 5.14 31.90 28.35
CA LEU A 755 5.82 32.44 27.17
C LEU A 755 4.85 33.23 26.26
N TYR A 756 3.63 32.74 26.08
CA TYR A 756 2.61 33.43 25.31
C TYR A 756 2.13 34.71 26.00
N SER A 757 2.02 34.71 27.33
CA SER A 757 1.70 35.93 28.11
C SER A 757 2.74 37.03 27.92
N GLU A 758 4.05 36.68 27.98
CA GLU A 758 5.12 37.64 27.73
C GLU A 758 5.14 38.11 26.27
N ALA A 759 4.99 37.20 25.34
CA ALA A 759 4.96 37.50 23.92
C ALA A 759 3.79 38.44 23.56
N ALA A 760 2.58 38.16 24.04
CA ALA A 760 1.40 38.97 23.77
C ALA A 760 1.55 40.37 24.43
N THR A 761 2.08 40.45 25.65
CA THR A 761 2.35 41.73 26.32
C THR A 761 3.31 42.58 25.46
N LYS A 762 4.42 42.03 25.01
CA LYS A 762 5.37 42.74 24.15
C LYS A 762 4.78 43.09 22.74
N TYR A 763 3.97 42.20 22.19
CA TYR A 763 3.32 42.41 20.88
C TYR A 763 2.37 43.60 20.92
N TYR A 764 1.45 43.62 21.89
CA TYR A 764 0.42 44.65 21.97
C TYR A 764 0.97 45.97 22.55
N SER A 765 2.05 45.93 23.37
CA SER A 765 2.71 47.14 23.86
C SER A 765 3.33 48.00 22.77
N LYS A 766 3.49 47.47 21.54
CA LYS A 766 3.93 48.27 20.37
C LYS A 766 2.87 49.32 19.97
N SER A 767 1.58 48.98 20.13
CA SER A 767 0.45 49.86 19.77
C SER A 767 -0.16 50.54 20.97
N ASP A 768 -0.16 49.91 22.17
CA ASP A 768 -0.66 50.42 23.44
C ASP A 768 0.36 50.15 24.57
N PRO A 769 1.16 51.15 24.98
CA PRO A 769 2.14 50.98 26.06
C PRO A 769 1.57 50.50 27.40
N SER A 770 0.27 50.61 27.64
CA SER A 770 -0.42 50.12 28.84
C SER A 770 -0.95 48.70 28.72
N ALA A 771 -0.75 48.04 27.56
CA ALA A 771 -1.19 46.70 27.29
C ALA A 771 -0.53 45.69 28.23
N LYS A 772 -1.34 44.86 28.86
CA LYS A 772 -0.88 43.77 29.74
C LYS A 772 -1.78 42.56 29.62
N VAL A 773 -1.22 41.38 29.78
CA VAL A 773 -1.96 40.15 29.92
C VAL A 773 -2.34 39.93 31.37
N VAL A 774 -3.63 39.94 31.69
CA VAL A 774 -4.16 39.80 33.05
C VAL A 774 -4.63 38.40 33.38
N GLY A 775 -4.79 37.55 32.40
CA GLY A 775 -5.21 36.14 32.56
C GLY A 775 -4.81 35.23 31.44
N VAL A 776 -4.51 34.00 31.80
CA VAL A 776 -4.22 32.92 30.87
C VAL A 776 -4.94 31.64 31.29
N ALA A 777 -5.38 30.83 30.31
CA ALA A 777 -6.16 29.64 30.62
C ALA A 777 -6.04 28.57 29.53
N TYR A 778 -6.21 27.31 29.93
CA TYR A 778 -6.49 26.21 29.04
C TYR A 778 -8.00 25.96 28.93
N TYR A 779 -8.55 25.95 27.72
CA TYR A 779 -9.91 25.51 27.48
C TYR A 779 -9.93 24.10 26.94
N LEU A 780 -10.53 23.16 27.65
CA LEU A 780 -10.60 21.74 27.24
C LEU A 780 -11.99 21.46 26.64
N PHE A 781 -12.04 21.29 25.33
CA PHE A 781 -13.28 21.07 24.59
C PHE A 781 -14.11 19.88 25.11
N PRO A 782 -13.55 18.65 25.29
CA PRO A 782 -14.35 17.52 25.76
C PRO A 782 -14.86 17.64 27.18
N LYS A 783 -14.18 18.44 28.02
CA LYS A 783 -14.58 18.68 29.42
C LYS A 783 -15.55 19.85 29.62
N TYR A 784 -15.72 20.69 28.57
CA TYR A 784 -16.53 21.93 28.67
C TYR A 784 -16.07 22.85 29.79
N LYS A 785 -14.76 22.97 30.03
CA LYS A 785 -14.21 23.70 31.18
C LYS A 785 -12.98 24.51 30.81
N LEU A 786 -12.87 25.67 31.47
CA LEU A 786 -11.71 26.54 31.48
C LEU A 786 -10.88 26.31 32.73
N PHE A 787 -9.60 26.00 32.61
CA PHE A 787 -8.66 25.80 33.71
C PHE A 787 -7.70 26.97 33.80
N SER A 788 -7.66 27.64 34.94
CA SER A 788 -6.81 28.82 35.14
C SER A 788 -6.45 29.02 36.62
N ASN A 789 -5.34 29.69 36.86
CA ASN A 789 -4.95 30.18 38.17
C ASN A 789 -5.42 31.64 38.40
N ASN A 790 -5.92 32.31 37.38
CA ASN A 790 -6.27 33.74 37.38
C ASN A 790 -7.74 34.00 37.65
N PHE A 791 -8.64 33.08 37.31
CA PHE A 791 -10.09 33.27 37.39
C PHE A 791 -10.72 32.57 38.58
N GLN A 792 -11.81 33.13 39.10
CA GLN A 792 -12.54 32.51 40.20
C GLN A 792 -13.30 31.26 39.75
N GLN A 793 -13.49 30.35 40.69
CA GLN A 793 -14.24 29.12 40.49
C GLN A 793 -15.70 29.42 40.09
N SER A 794 -16.19 28.78 39.06
CA SER A 794 -17.59 28.81 38.65
C SER A 794 -18.06 27.46 38.11
N LYS A 795 -19.26 27.42 37.50
CA LYS A 795 -19.81 26.19 36.92
C LYS A 795 -18.87 25.61 35.83
N HIS A 796 -18.30 26.47 35.01
CA HIS A 796 -17.49 26.09 33.83
C HIS A 796 -16.02 26.51 33.97
N ILE A 797 -15.66 27.24 35.01
CA ILE A 797 -14.30 27.68 35.32
C ILE A 797 -13.76 26.90 36.49
N VAL A 798 -12.63 26.25 36.32
CA VAL A 798 -11.90 25.53 37.36
C VAL A 798 -10.74 26.41 37.83
N HIS A 799 -10.86 26.95 39.02
CA HIS A 799 -9.75 27.65 39.66
C HIS A 799 -8.73 26.64 40.18
N VAL A 800 -7.55 26.59 39.53
CA VAL A 800 -6.49 25.66 39.89
C VAL A 800 -5.57 26.28 40.94
N LYS A 801 -5.65 25.78 42.18
CA LYS A 801 -4.74 26.23 43.27
C LYS A 801 -3.33 25.72 42.99
N VAL A 802 -2.37 26.61 43.00
CA VAL A 802 -0.94 26.28 42.88
C VAL A 802 -0.49 25.54 44.15
N ASN A 803 0.32 24.49 44.01
CA ASN A 803 0.92 23.78 45.12
C ASN A 803 1.81 24.73 45.97
N ASP A 804 1.86 24.56 47.29
CA ASP A 804 2.68 25.40 48.15
C ASP A 804 4.15 25.43 47.77
N ASP A 805 4.71 24.30 47.36
CA ASP A 805 6.09 24.18 46.86
C ASP A 805 6.34 24.97 45.57
N ALA A 806 5.30 25.14 44.75
CA ALA A 806 5.37 25.86 43.49
C ALA A 806 5.05 27.37 43.63
N SER A 807 4.46 27.81 44.74
CA SER A 807 3.97 29.18 44.95
C SER A 807 5.06 30.25 44.81
N LYS A 808 6.30 29.94 45.23
CA LYS A 808 7.46 30.82 45.17
C LYS A 808 8.20 30.82 43.81
N ARG A 809 7.83 30.00 42.87
CA ARG A 809 8.48 29.92 41.57
C ARG A 809 8.13 31.10 40.69
N VAL A 810 9.15 31.70 40.11
CA VAL A 810 9.03 32.66 39.00
C VAL A 810 9.28 31.88 37.70
N LEU A 811 8.21 31.31 37.14
CA LEU A 811 8.29 30.36 36.01
C LEU A 811 9.04 30.91 34.82
N LEU A 812 8.75 32.13 34.40
CA LEU A 812 9.42 32.77 33.27
C LEU A 812 10.94 32.90 33.46
N LYS A 813 11.39 33.30 34.68
CA LYS A 813 12.82 33.39 34.99
C LYS A 813 13.51 32.04 34.92
N GLU A 814 12.82 31.02 35.40
CA GLU A 814 13.36 29.65 35.37
C GLU A 814 13.44 29.09 33.95
N ILE A 815 12.44 29.38 33.08
CA ILE A 815 12.50 29.05 31.65
C ILE A 815 13.69 29.71 30.98
N LYS A 816 13.87 31.02 31.21
CA LYS A 816 14.99 31.77 30.63
C LYS A 816 16.34 31.27 31.13
N ASN A 817 16.46 30.91 32.41
CA ASN A 817 17.70 30.32 32.95
C ASN A 817 17.99 28.95 32.35
N SER A 818 16.98 28.07 32.22
CA SER A 818 17.15 26.73 31.64
C SER A 818 17.52 26.83 30.17
N TYR A 819 16.87 27.71 29.42
CA TYR A 819 17.22 28.00 28.04
C TYR A 819 18.65 28.48 27.88
N SER A 820 19.06 29.48 28.69
CA SER A 820 20.41 30.06 28.67
C SER A 820 21.48 29.00 28.98
N TYR A 821 21.24 28.17 29.98
CA TYR A 821 22.13 27.05 30.35
C TYR A 821 22.30 26.06 29.14
N ARG A 822 21.21 25.53 28.60
CA ARG A 822 21.25 24.56 27.48
C ARG A 822 21.84 25.19 26.22
N ARG A 823 21.55 26.46 25.95
CA ARG A 823 22.14 27.19 24.82
C ARG A 823 23.64 27.40 25.01
N GLY A 824 24.11 27.63 26.24
CA GLY A 824 25.53 27.71 26.59
C GLY A 824 26.25 26.38 26.30
N GLU A 825 25.66 25.27 26.68
CA GLU A 825 26.21 23.94 26.40
C GLU A 825 26.35 23.70 24.87
N LEU A 826 25.30 23.98 24.08
CA LEU A 826 25.34 23.87 22.63
C LEU A 826 26.40 24.77 21.99
N ASN A 827 26.53 26.02 22.49
CA ASN A 827 27.55 26.97 21.98
C ASN A 827 28.96 26.47 22.24
N ASN A 828 29.18 25.64 23.25
CA ASN A 828 30.46 25.00 23.57
C ASN A 828 30.63 23.63 22.86
N GLY A 829 29.68 23.24 22.01
CA GLY A 829 29.73 21.98 21.27
C GLY A 829 29.25 20.77 22.07
N PHE A 830 28.74 20.99 23.29
CA PHE A 830 28.23 19.89 24.12
C PHE A 830 26.75 19.62 23.83
N VAL A 831 26.45 18.39 23.43
CA VAL A 831 25.11 17.93 23.08
C VAL A 831 24.76 16.71 23.91
N GLU A 832 23.83 16.88 24.86
CA GLU A 832 23.35 15.82 25.73
C GLU A 832 22.16 15.10 25.12
N ASP A 833 22.22 13.76 25.08
CA ASP A 833 21.08 12.91 24.83
C ASP A 833 20.42 12.56 26.16
N SER A 834 19.45 13.37 26.56
CA SER A 834 18.80 13.26 27.88
C SER A 834 17.99 11.95 28.02
N GLU A 835 17.61 11.28 26.96
CA GLU A 835 16.98 9.96 27.00
C GLU A 835 17.98 8.87 27.42
N LEU A 836 19.22 8.95 26.93
CA LEU A 836 20.29 8.03 27.33
C LEU A 836 20.85 8.36 28.72
N CYS A 837 20.91 9.65 29.07
CA CYS A 837 21.32 10.09 30.42
C CYS A 837 20.43 9.54 31.52
N LYS A 838 19.14 9.37 31.24
CA LYS A 838 18.18 8.73 32.17
C LYS A 838 18.51 7.27 32.45
N ILE A 839 19.08 6.58 31.48
CA ILE A 839 19.42 5.17 31.58
C ILE A 839 20.64 4.96 32.50
N GLU A 840 21.56 5.91 32.52
CA GLU A 840 22.86 5.80 33.20
C GLU A 840 22.90 6.46 34.58
N GLU A 841 21.80 7.01 35.11
CA GLU A 841 21.82 7.82 36.35
C GLU A 841 22.87 8.96 36.29
N LEU A 842 23.25 9.40 35.11
CA LEU A 842 24.13 10.56 34.95
C LEU A 842 23.35 11.83 35.36
N ALA A 843 23.30 11.87 36.61
CA ALA A 843 22.56 12.73 37.37
C ALA A 843 22.64 14.17 36.92
N TYR A 844 21.51 14.64 36.57
CA TYR A 844 21.11 15.99 36.90
C TYR A 844 21.63 16.43 38.31
N ASP A 845 21.84 15.51 39.25
CA ASP A 845 22.39 15.72 40.57
C ASP A 845 23.86 16.17 40.60
N LYS A 846 24.61 15.95 39.53
CA LYS A 846 26.00 16.39 39.43
C LYS A 846 26.18 17.65 38.61
N ALA A 847 25.19 18.06 37.83
CA ALA A 847 25.22 19.34 37.15
C ALA A 847 25.13 20.46 38.24
N SER A 848 26.05 21.35 38.11
CA SER A 848 26.24 22.52 38.93
C SER A 848 24.96 23.19 39.48
N LYS A 849 25.12 24.13 40.37
CA LYS A 849 24.09 25.01 40.96
C LYS A 849 23.13 25.72 39.95
N THR A 850 23.23 25.43 38.68
CA THR A 850 22.44 26.00 37.57
C THR A 850 21.58 24.96 36.86
N GLN A 851 21.11 23.93 37.55
CA GLN A 851 20.21 22.91 37.01
C GLN A 851 19.01 23.50 36.27
N PRO A 852 18.62 22.88 35.11
CA PRO A 852 17.38 23.24 34.46
C PRO A 852 16.19 23.07 35.43
N MET A 853 15.29 23.98 35.33
CA MET A 853 14.14 24.06 36.19
C MET A 853 13.18 22.88 36.13
N PHE A 854 13.20 22.16 35.05
CA PHE A 854 12.30 21.05 34.78
C PHE A 854 13.01 19.72 34.94
N PRO A 855 13.24 19.27 36.22
CA PRO A 855 13.84 17.97 36.45
C PRO A 855 12.94 16.88 35.92
N LEU A 856 13.57 15.81 35.45
CA LEU A 856 12.87 14.62 35.02
C LEU A 856 11.99 14.08 36.15
N LYS A 857 10.76 13.73 35.83
CA LYS A 857 9.79 13.23 36.81
C LYS A 857 9.95 11.75 37.07
N GLU A 858 9.97 11.32 38.31
CA GLU A 858 9.81 9.91 38.65
C GLU A 858 8.43 9.40 38.20
N ASP A 859 8.41 8.28 37.49
CA ASP A 859 7.17 7.63 37.07
C ASP A 859 6.46 7.07 38.34
N SER A 860 5.39 7.71 38.73
CA SER A 860 4.64 7.36 39.94
C SER A 860 3.91 6.02 39.88
N THR A 861 3.90 5.37 38.69
CA THR A 861 3.23 4.08 38.48
C THR A 861 4.05 2.85 38.95
N GLN A 862 5.30 3.07 39.39
CA GLN A 862 6.16 1.96 39.85
C GLN A 862 6.27 1.79 41.36
N LYS A 863 5.47 2.52 42.15
CA LYS A 863 5.40 2.25 43.59
C LYS A 863 4.74 0.90 43.83
N GLY A 864 5.55 -0.16 43.94
CA GLY A 864 5.06 -1.49 44.31
C GLY A 864 5.79 -2.68 43.69
N LYS A 865 6.67 -2.48 42.71
CA LYS A 865 7.48 -3.56 42.17
C LYS A 865 8.88 -3.57 42.78
N LYS A 866 9.29 -4.74 43.31
CA LYS A 866 10.65 -4.99 43.83
C LYS A 866 11.69 -4.50 42.82
N LYS A 867 12.64 -3.71 43.29
CA LYS A 867 13.78 -3.18 42.54
C LYS A 867 14.56 -4.34 41.87
N GLY A 868 14.35 -4.53 40.56
CA GLY A 868 15.34 -5.19 39.71
C GLY A 868 16.33 -4.11 39.23
N PRO A 869 17.44 -4.45 38.58
CA PRO A 869 18.46 -3.50 38.16
C PRO A 869 18.03 -2.67 36.96
N TYR A 870 16.80 -2.18 36.97
CA TYR A 870 16.23 -1.32 35.92
C TYR A 870 16.12 0.10 36.41
N VAL A 871 16.71 0.96 35.63
CA VAL A 871 16.79 2.41 35.82
C VAL A 871 15.39 3.02 35.88
N LYS A 872 15.19 3.89 36.84
CA LYS A 872 14.02 4.75 36.92
C LYS A 872 13.96 5.62 35.67
N THR A 873 12.87 5.50 34.92
CA THR A 873 12.63 6.38 33.79
C THR A 873 11.88 7.60 34.27
N ASP A 874 12.59 8.70 34.51
CA ASP A 874 11.98 9.98 34.78
C ASP A 874 11.53 10.61 33.46
N LYS A 875 10.30 11.08 33.37
CA LYS A 875 9.81 11.83 32.21
C LYS A 875 9.99 13.31 32.45
N PRO A 876 10.42 14.10 31.47
CA PRO A 876 10.45 15.54 31.56
C PRO A 876 9.05 16.08 31.86
N ALA A 877 9.00 17.16 32.65
CA ALA A 877 7.72 17.77 33.05
C ALA A 877 6.87 18.23 31.86
N PHE A 878 7.49 18.43 30.70
CA PHE A 878 6.88 18.92 29.48
C PHE A 878 6.90 17.90 28.32
N ALA A 879 7.16 16.62 28.59
CA ALA A 879 7.06 15.61 27.53
C ALA A 879 5.67 15.68 26.89
N SER A 880 5.60 16.30 25.75
CA SER A 880 4.45 16.14 24.87
C SER A 880 4.45 14.69 24.43
N LYS A 881 3.40 13.95 24.79
CA LYS A 881 3.10 12.58 24.39
C LYS A 881 4.21 11.56 24.64
N SER A 882 4.00 10.76 25.67
CA SER A 882 4.69 9.49 25.81
C SER A 882 4.48 8.65 24.55
N VAL A 883 5.55 8.34 23.85
CA VAL A 883 5.59 7.15 23.00
C VAL A 883 5.19 5.98 23.90
N ASN A 884 4.14 5.26 23.53
CA ASN A 884 3.68 4.12 24.31
C ASN A 884 4.79 3.07 24.33
N ARG A 885 5.38 2.84 25.49
CA ARG A 885 6.53 1.98 25.74
C ARG A 885 6.16 0.52 25.86
N SER A 886 5.24 0.01 25.07
CA SER A 886 4.92 -1.40 25.08
C SER A 886 5.92 -2.27 24.28
N ASP A 887 6.75 -1.71 23.42
CA ASP A 887 7.59 -2.47 22.51
C ASP A 887 9.10 -2.27 22.70
N LYS A 888 9.76 -3.32 23.20
CA LYS A 888 11.22 -3.43 23.20
C LYS A 888 11.85 -3.35 21.77
N LYS A 889 11.05 -3.35 20.75
CA LYS A 889 11.46 -3.17 19.34
C LYS A 889 11.95 -1.75 19.08
N ASP A 890 11.26 -0.75 19.61
CA ASP A 890 11.54 0.67 19.31
C ASP A 890 12.92 1.13 19.83
N LEU A 891 13.39 0.55 20.93
CA LEU A 891 14.73 0.86 21.44
C LEU A 891 15.87 0.35 20.54
N ARG A 892 15.65 -0.70 19.74
CA ARG A 892 16.64 -1.17 18.77
C ARG A 892 16.65 -0.30 17.53
N GLU A 893 15.49 0.17 17.06
CA GLU A 893 15.38 1.07 15.91
C GLU A 893 15.94 2.46 16.24
N ILE A 894 15.66 3.00 17.42
CA ILE A 894 16.25 4.26 17.90
C ILE A 894 17.78 4.14 17.97
N LYS A 895 18.32 3.04 18.51
CA LYS A 895 19.78 2.79 18.55
C LYS A 895 20.40 2.74 17.15
N THR A 896 19.71 2.16 16.18
CA THR A 896 20.18 2.07 14.79
C THR A 896 20.16 3.44 14.11
N THR A 897 19.14 4.23 14.32
CA THR A 897 19.01 5.59 13.79
C THR A 897 20.06 6.52 14.37
N HIS A 898 20.32 6.44 15.68
CA HIS A 898 21.39 7.17 16.35
C HIS A 898 22.79 6.84 15.80
N SER A 899 23.05 5.58 15.47
CA SER A 899 24.35 5.16 14.90
C SER A 899 24.59 5.68 13.49
N ILE A 900 23.53 5.75 12.68
CA ILE A 900 23.59 6.30 11.32
C ILE A 900 23.80 7.82 11.34
N LEU A 901 23.18 8.52 12.29
CA LEU A 901 23.28 9.97 12.43
C LEU A 901 24.65 10.39 12.98
N LYS A 902 25.30 9.56 13.81
CA LYS A 902 26.66 9.82 14.32
C LYS A 902 27.69 9.93 13.20
N GLY A 903 27.60 9.11 12.16
CA GLY A 903 28.48 9.17 10.99
C GLY A 903 28.29 10.42 10.12
N ARG A 904 27.19 11.16 10.29
CA ARG A 904 26.93 12.43 9.57
C ARG A 904 27.31 13.68 10.37
N LEU A 905 27.44 13.55 11.68
CA LEU A 905 27.80 14.65 12.59
C LEU A 905 29.29 14.69 12.95
N SER A 906 30.00 13.57 12.79
CA SER A 906 31.48 13.49 12.89
C SER A 906 32.14 13.75 11.53
#